data_31040ed062c40060d77d97cab17f7c60
#
_entry.id   31040ed062c40060d77d97cab17f7c60
#
_cell.length_a   1.000
_cell.length_b   1.000
_cell.length_c   1.000
_cell.angle_alpha   90.00
_cell.angle_beta   90.00
_cell.angle_gamma   90.00
#
_symmetry.space_group_name_H-M   'P 1'
#
loop_
_entity.id
_entity.type
_entity.pdbx_description
1 polymer ?
#
loop_
_entity_poly.entity_id
_entity_poly.type
_entity_poly.pdbx_seq_one_letter_code
_entity_poly.pdbx_strand_id
1 'polypeptide(L)'
;MAAFATASWYVPQFVASGGKPWFYQQEFGPAVMEACGLGYVNPAADTRPALKEFLERRSDAVSCSDVESVATQPLTSMQRAFRYLMMMVGETWRVRGQVAWSALTPLYGGLYGLTVILAFAIFRQGMGRTLSAFGAAALTFSTLHLHNIPHLRDYAKAPFVLALVLVAIRLVLTEVTTWRTLALAAAAGVLTGVGIGFRNDLLVAIPAFVGVLAIFLPVGLRERIGLRVGAIAIYLVAVYGAMWPMSSVYQTGGGSSTQHLVLLGLTPAFGADLGVDNSRLYELGFEYRDELALAMIDNYADRKLGQHRFLPMYGADYDRTASQLLVDVARTFPADLLARVYASAVRITELPHSTTTAALVVPEFLSPGTQRLLLIKTNLLRRLGAIWPWPLAVTLLALSVWNLRVGLFAGCFVLYLSGYPALQFQERHFFHLEFVGWWALGFSLMLAGRTAGAVMTRDSHRAWIKAVTPNGGWRRAAGLALALWATLAVLLVGPLWLLRRYQEGYVRGWLGAIAAAPRTALDLVPVALPNGDIRFESPALASNLPGDGGVHAAYLVAYVGGAACDTMNLQVTQRYRAMTPGYDFSHGVNVAVPLSDEPVALYFPAYFRNPGSTDAIDEPFGFAGLELPGAHADCLVRLSTLNDTTSLPALLDLRLRPGWERATPYATISGVEPRQNLAEVYTFPADLARTTVKSSLAATPAAFLPSDILKVSPTFEMNGVSWRAEGVGGVGGRGPLLYLVEMKPRRLAKGTTFIADGTIEKGGVTFGLVRNDEWAVQIHVVQTGDFSVVIKVPEDGDYKVVMANNLRGMSLENRVAVRRAGLIGAAAVAGKQ
;
A
#
# COMPACT_ATOMS: atom_id res chain seq x y z
N MET A 1 -26.51 -3.95 15.36
CA MET A 1 -26.25 -4.90 16.45
C MET A 1 -25.18 -5.92 16.07
N ALA A 2 -25.34 -6.75 15.02
CA ALA A 2 -24.33 -7.75 14.64
C ALA A 2 -22.93 -7.15 14.41
N ALA A 3 -22.78 -6.10 13.59
CA ALA A 3 -21.51 -5.47 13.34
C ALA A 3 -20.86 -4.90 14.61
N PHE A 4 -21.65 -4.26 15.48
CA PHE A 4 -21.19 -3.80 16.79
C PHE A 4 -20.62 -4.95 17.63
N ALA A 5 -21.37 -6.04 17.75
CA ALA A 5 -20.95 -7.22 18.51
C ALA A 5 -19.68 -7.86 17.89
N THR A 6 -19.63 -7.96 16.55
CA THR A 6 -18.46 -8.52 15.84
C THR A 6 -17.20 -7.73 16.16
N ALA A 7 -17.21 -6.40 16.04
CA ALA A 7 -16.02 -5.59 16.33
C ALA A 7 -15.66 -5.60 17.82
N SER A 8 -16.67 -5.52 18.71
CA SER A 8 -16.46 -5.56 20.17
C SER A 8 -15.86 -6.88 20.65
N TRP A 9 -16.11 -7.97 19.93
CA TRP A 9 -15.50 -9.26 20.20
C TRP A 9 -14.12 -9.39 19.49
N TYR A 10 -14.03 -9.00 18.23
CA TYR A 10 -12.86 -9.22 17.40
C TYR A 10 -11.61 -8.47 17.88
N VAL A 11 -11.73 -7.17 18.21
CA VAL A 11 -10.57 -6.34 18.59
C VAL A 11 -9.87 -6.85 19.85
N PRO A 12 -10.56 -7.19 20.96
CA PRO A 12 -9.91 -7.80 22.12
C PRO A 12 -9.23 -9.14 21.80
N GLN A 13 -9.85 -9.99 20.96
CA GLN A 13 -9.25 -11.27 20.57
C GLN A 13 -7.99 -11.07 19.71
N PHE A 14 -8.01 -10.10 18.80
CA PHE A 14 -6.85 -9.72 18.00
C PHE A 14 -5.67 -9.31 18.89
N VAL A 15 -5.91 -8.47 19.90
CA VAL A 15 -4.86 -8.06 20.84
C VAL A 15 -4.40 -9.23 21.71
N ALA A 16 -5.31 -10.04 22.22
CA ALA A 16 -5.00 -11.21 23.07
C ALA A 16 -4.17 -12.27 22.31
N SER A 17 -4.33 -12.36 20.99
CA SER A 17 -3.51 -13.25 20.12
C SER A 17 -2.14 -12.69 19.77
N GLY A 18 -1.74 -11.53 20.34
CA GLY A 18 -0.45 -10.88 20.05
C GLY A 18 -0.51 -9.89 18.87
N GLY A 19 -1.70 -9.64 18.31
CA GLY A 19 -1.89 -8.62 17.28
C GLY A 19 -1.61 -7.23 17.83
N LYS A 20 -0.83 -6.46 17.08
CA LYS A 20 -0.43 -5.10 17.49
C LYS A 20 -1.24 -4.06 16.70
N PRO A 21 -2.32 -3.49 17.28
CA PRO A 21 -3.02 -2.39 16.63
C PRO A 21 -2.09 -1.19 16.58
N TRP A 22 -1.77 -0.70 15.37
CA TRP A 22 -0.93 0.47 15.20
C TRP A 22 -1.74 1.66 14.71
N PHE A 23 -1.84 2.71 15.51
CA PHE A 23 -2.53 3.94 15.15
C PHE A 23 -1.89 5.21 15.76
N TYR A 24 -0.57 5.17 15.96
CA TYR A 24 0.22 6.26 16.55
C TYR A 24 -0.24 6.61 17.97
N GLN A 25 -0.49 5.60 18.77
CA GLN A 25 -1.03 5.73 20.12
C GLN A 25 -0.12 6.53 21.08
N GLN A 26 1.17 6.62 20.81
CA GLN A 26 2.10 7.47 21.56
C GLN A 26 1.71 8.96 21.50
N GLU A 27 0.97 9.38 20.48
CA GLU A 27 0.46 10.74 20.34
C GLU A 27 -0.81 11.01 21.15
N PHE A 28 -1.40 9.99 21.77
CA PHE A 28 -2.67 10.12 22.50
C PHE A 28 -2.55 10.70 23.92
N GLY A 29 -1.42 11.30 24.28
CA GLY A 29 -1.26 12.05 25.52
C GLY A 29 -2.39 13.05 25.79
N PRO A 30 -2.78 13.92 24.83
CA PRO A 30 -3.90 14.84 25.01
C PRO A 30 -5.25 14.17 25.29
N ALA A 31 -5.50 12.97 24.76
CA ALA A 31 -6.70 12.22 25.08
C ALA A 31 -6.72 11.71 26.52
N VAL A 32 -5.55 11.33 27.07
CA VAL A 32 -5.41 10.97 28.50
C VAL A 32 -5.70 12.17 29.38
N MET A 33 -5.09 13.33 29.07
CA MET A 33 -5.31 14.56 29.83
C MET A 33 -6.77 15.02 29.83
N GLU A 34 -7.44 14.91 28.65
CA GLU A 34 -8.87 15.22 28.52
C GLU A 34 -9.73 14.28 29.35
N ALA A 35 -9.43 12.96 29.33
CA ALA A 35 -10.14 11.96 30.12
C ALA A 35 -10.04 12.21 31.62
N CYS A 36 -8.90 12.73 32.07
CA CYS A 36 -8.64 13.08 33.49
C CYS A 36 -9.11 14.49 33.86
N GLY A 37 -9.76 15.24 32.97
CA GLY A 37 -10.29 16.59 33.27
C GLY A 37 -9.23 17.69 33.29
N LEU A 38 -8.03 17.42 32.77
CA LEU A 38 -6.89 18.34 32.72
C LEU A 38 -6.85 19.16 31.41
N GLY A 39 -7.86 18.97 30.53
CA GLY A 39 -7.99 19.68 29.26
C GLY A 39 -7.13 19.09 28.13
N TYR A 40 -7.33 19.63 26.92
CA TYR A 40 -6.64 19.17 25.72
C TYR A 40 -5.21 19.76 25.64
N VAL A 41 -4.29 19.17 26.38
CA VAL A 41 -2.87 19.56 26.47
C VAL A 41 -1.96 18.38 26.26
N ASN A 42 -0.74 18.61 25.75
CA ASN A 42 0.24 17.54 25.51
C ASN A 42 1.10 17.33 26.77
N PRO A 43 1.02 16.19 27.45
CA PRO A 43 1.86 15.88 28.59
C PRO A 43 3.28 15.50 28.14
N ALA A 44 4.30 15.89 28.92
CA ALA A 44 5.68 15.45 28.76
C ALA A 44 5.83 13.99 29.25
N ALA A 45 5.37 13.03 28.44
CA ALA A 45 5.26 11.62 28.84
C ALA A 45 6.58 10.99 29.31
N ASP A 46 7.72 11.43 28.77
CA ASP A 46 9.04 10.91 29.15
C ASP A 46 9.40 11.21 30.62
N THR A 47 8.74 12.16 31.23
CA THR A 47 8.94 12.49 32.67
C THR A 47 8.16 11.56 33.61
N ARG A 48 7.28 10.69 33.08
CA ARG A 48 6.39 9.81 33.83
C ARG A 48 6.36 8.39 33.27
N PRO A 49 7.06 7.43 33.87
CA PRO A 49 7.16 6.05 33.38
C PRO A 49 5.80 5.38 33.12
N ALA A 50 4.82 5.52 34.03
CA ALA A 50 3.51 4.93 33.89
C ALA A 50 2.76 5.45 32.65
N LEU A 51 2.80 6.76 32.38
CA LEU A 51 2.20 7.35 31.18
C LEU A 51 2.93 6.92 29.92
N LYS A 52 4.27 6.88 29.95
CA LYS A 52 5.08 6.41 28.81
C LYS A 52 4.78 4.96 28.46
N GLU A 53 4.77 4.07 29.43
CA GLU A 53 4.44 2.66 29.24
C GLU A 53 3.03 2.45 28.67
N PHE A 54 2.05 3.25 29.16
CA PHE A 54 0.70 3.26 28.62
C PHE A 54 0.66 3.70 27.15
N LEU A 55 1.28 4.83 26.81
CA LEU A 55 1.29 5.37 25.46
C LEU A 55 2.06 4.46 24.47
N GLU A 56 3.08 3.75 24.94
CA GLU A 56 3.81 2.74 24.17
C GLU A 56 3.11 1.37 24.16
N ARG A 57 1.92 1.24 24.78
CA ARG A 57 1.14 0.01 24.93
C ARG A 57 1.88 -1.15 25.62
N ARG A 58 2.80 -0.83 26.50
CA ARG A 58 3.39 -1.79 27.44
C ARG A 58 2.48 -2.03 28.66
N SER A 59 1.64 -1.04 28.99
CA SER A 59 0.55 -1.14 29.97
C SER A 59 -0.81 -0.93 29.27
N ASP A 60 -1.86 -1.63 29.72
CA ASP A 60 -3.23 -1.42 29.21
C ASP A 60 -3.90 -0.20 29.82
N ALA A 61 -3.53 0.20 31.03
CA ALA A 61 -4.18 1.26 31.78
C ALA A 61 -3.19 2.21 32.45
N VAL A 62 -3.64 3.45 32.68
CA VAL A 62 -2.95 4.47 33.49
C VAL A 62 -3.94 5.16 34.41
N SER A 63 -3.50 5.51 35.61
CA SER A 63 -4.33 6.26 36.60
C SER A 63 -4.26 7.76 36.33
N CYS A 64 -5.36 8.47 36.54
CA CYS A 64 -5.35 9.93 36.48
C CYS A 64 -4.42 10.57 37.53
N SER A 65 -4.23 9.93 38.69
CA SER A 65 -3.25 10.38 39.70
C SER A 65 -1.81 10.35 39.17
N ASP A 66 -1.48 9.49 38.23
CA ASP A 66 -0.15 9.42 37.64
C ASP A 66 0.14 10.58 36.67
N VAL A 67 -0.89 11.31 36.23
CA VAL A 67 -0.78 12.38 35.23
C VAL A 67 -1.09 13.79 35.78
N GLU A 68 -1.66 13.91 36.96
CA GLU A 68 -2.08 15.21 37.56
C GLU A 68 -0.95 16.25 37.66
N SER A 69 0.29 15.83 37.82
CA SER A 69 1.46 16.72 37.99
C SER A 69 2.46 16.64 36.83
N VAL A 70 2.04 16.13 35.66
CA VAL A 70 2.90 16.05 34.47
C VAL A 70 3.10 17.45 33.89
N ALA A 71 4.33 17.82 33.59
CA ALA A 71 4.63 19.01 32.81
C ALA A 71 4.00 18.92 31.41
N THR A 72 3.55 20.05 30.89
CA THR A 72 2.97 20.15 29.55
C THR A 72 3.99 20.67 28.55
N GLN A 73 3.85 20.24 27.31
CA GLN A 73 4.66 20.68 26.16
C GLN A 73 3.74 21.10 24.99
N PRO A 74 4.24 21.80 23.98
CA PRO A 74 3.44 22.16 22.80
C PRO A 74 2.82 20.94 22.14
N LEU A 75 1.59 21.11 21.62
CA LEU A 75 0.93 20.07 20.82
C LEU A 75 1.71 19.81 19.55
N THR A 76 1.92 18.54 19.23
CA THR A 76 2.48 18.13 17.94
C THR A 76 1.54 18.47 16.78
N SER A 77 2.04 18.49 15.56
CA SER A 77 1.21 18.68 14.36
C SER A 77 0.14 17.59 14.24
N MET A 78 0.47 16.35 14.59
CA MET A 78 -0.47 15.23 14.60
C MET A 78 -1.57 15.42 15.65
N GLN A 79 -1.23 15.81 16.86
CA GLN A 79 -2.20 16.08 17.94
C GLN A 79 -3.16 17.21 17.57
N ARG A 80 -2.68 18.25 16.90
CA ARG A 80 -3.53 19.33 16.38
C ARG A 80 -4.43 18.85 15.23
N ALA A 81 -3.88 18.07 14.28
CA ALA A 81 -4.61 17.59 13.11
C ALA A 81 -5.72 16.56 13.45
N PHE A 82 -5.46 15.64 14.38
CA PHE A 82 -6.40 14.58 14.78
C PHE A 82 -7.17 14.91 16.07
N ARG A 83 -7.41 16.17 16.32
CA ARG A 83 -8.02 16.68 17.56
C ARG A 83 -9.34 15.99 17.92
N TYR A 84 -10.25 15.85 16.96
CA TYR A 84 -11.57 15.24 17.23
C TYR A 84 -11.49 13.75 17.51
N LEU A 85 -10.59 13.03 16.87
CA LEU A 85 -10.33 11.64 17.21
C LEU A 85 -9.83 11.49 18.64
N MET A 86 -8.85 12.31 19.05
CA MET A 86 -8.30 12.27 20.41
C MET A 86 -9.32 12.66 21.46
N MET A 87 -10.12 13.70 21.20
CA MET A 87 -11.24 14.08 22.08
C MET A 87 -12.26 12.96 22.21
N MET A 88 -12.65 12.28 21.12
CA MET A 88 -13.57 11.16 21.17
C MET A 88 -13.01 9.99 21.98
N VAL A 89 -11.72 9.72 21.90
CA VAL A 89 -11.05 8.70 22.73
C VAL A 89 -11.04 9.12 24.18
N GLY A 90 -10.64 10.36 24.48
CA GLY A 90 -10.66 10.90 25.84
C GLY A 90 -12.05 10.86 26.48
N GLU A 91 -13.09 11.29 25.75
CA GLU A 91 -14.47 11.21 26.17
C GLU A 91 -14.93 9.76 26.42
N THR A 92 -14.51 8.80 25.56
CA THR A 92 -14.82 7.40 25.77
C THR A 92 -14.24 6.89 27.07
N TRP A 93 -12.99 7.21 27.37
CA TRP A 93 -12.34 6.86 28.65
C TRP A 93 -13.04 7.52 29.85
N ARG A 94 -13.39 8.80 29.73
CA ARG A 94 -14.09 9.56 30.77
C ARG A 94 -15.46 8.93 31.10
N VAL A 95 -16.25 8.60 30.09
CA VAL A 95 -17.57 7.93 30.26
C VAL A 95 -17.42 6.54 30.84
N ARG A 96 -16.34 5.82 30.50
CA ARG A 96 -16.03 4.49 31.05
C ARG A 96 -15.44 4.54 32.47
N GLY A 97 -15.05 5.71 32.95
CA GLY A 97 -14.43 5.92 34.25
C GLY A 97 -13.04 5.32 34.40
N GLN A 98 -12.37 4.99 33.29
CA GLN A 98 -11.04 4.42 33.32
C GLN A 98 -10.28 4.75 32.01
N VAL A 99 -9.00 5.13 32.16
CA VAL A 99 -8.09 5.34 31.03
C VAL A 99 -7.39 4.03 30.73
N ALA A 100 -7.98 3.26 29.80
CA ALA A 100 -7.47 1.94 29.41
C ALA A 100 -7.75 1.68 27.92
N TRP A 101 -6.80 1.06 27.23
CA TRP A 101 -6.97 0.70 25.81
C TRP A 101 -8.11 -0.29 25.60
N SER A 102 -8.28 -1.24 26.52
CA SER A 102 -9.39 -2.20 26.54
C SER A 102 -10.77 -1.54 26.70
N ALA A 103 -10.84 -0.36 27.36
CA ALA A 103 -12.07 0.41 27.53
C ALA A 103 -12.58 1.05 26.22
N LEU A 104 -11.80 1.07 25.15
CA LEU A 104 -12.21 1.55 23.82
C LEU A 104 -13.05 0.55 23.02
N THR A 105 -13.27 -0.65 23.53
CA THR A 105 -14.08 -1.69 22.85
C THR A 105 -15.44 -1.18 22.33
N PRO A 106 -16.25 -0.40 23.09
CA PRO A 106 -17.52 0.14 22.58
C PRO A 106 -17.33 1.14 21.44
N LEU A 107 -16.21 1.88 21.41
CA LEU A 107 -15.89 2.81 20.33
C LEU A 107 -15.66 2.06 19.02
N TYR A 108 -14.86 0.99 19.03
CA TYR A 108 -14.68 0.12 17.86
C TYR A 108 -16.01 -0.45 17.38
N GLY A 109 -16.83 -0.98 18.31
CA GLY A 109 -18.16 -1.49 18.00
C GLY A 109 -19.07 -0.43 17.39
N GLY A 110 -19.05 0.80 17.92
CA GLY A 110 -19.83 1.93 17.44
C GLY A 110 -19.44 2.37 16.03
N LEU A 111 -18.15 2.54 15.77
CA LEU A 111 -17.63 2.90 14.45
C LEU A 111 -17.99 1.86 13.40
N TYR A 112 -17.82 0.57 13.73
CA TYR A 112 -18.15 -0.51 12.81
C TYR A 112 -19.65 -0.60 12.56
N GLY A 113 -20.44 -0.57 13.62
CA GLY A 113 -21.90 -0.58 13.54
C GLY A 113 -22.43 0.55 12.67
N LEU A 114 -21.95 1.76 12.89
CA LEU A 114 -22.33 2.94 12.11
C LEU A 114 -21.94 2.81 10.64
N THR A 115 -20.74 2.32 10.36
CA THR A 115 -20.28 2.06 8.98
C THR A 115 -21.22 1.12 8.25
N VAL A 116 -21.61 0.00 8.87
CA VAL A 116 -22.53 -0.99 8.26
C VAL A 116 -23.96 -0.45 8.11
N ILE A 117 -24.44 0.34 9.08
CA ILE A 117 -25.77 1.00 8.99
C ILE A 117 -25.79 1.98 7.81
N LEU A 118 -24.77 2.79 7.64
CA LEU A 118 -24.66 3.72 6.53
C LEU A 118 -24.56 3.01 5.18
N ALA A 119 -23.78 1.93 5.10
CA ALA A 119 -23.73 1.08 3.91
C ALA A 119 -25.12 0.48 3.59
N PHE A 120 -25.84 -0.04 4.57
CA PHE A 120 -27.23 -0.48 4.39
C PHE A 120 -28.12 0.64 3.85
N ALA A 121 -28.02 1.85 4.41
CA ALA A 121 -28.79 3.02 3.96
C ALA A 121 -28.45 3.42 2.51
N ILE A 122 -27.18 3.32 2.10
CA ILE A 122 -26.74 3.51 0.71
C ILE A 122 -27.36 2.45 -0.20
N PHE A 123 -27.26 1.18 0.16
CA PHE A 123 -27.84 0.07 -0.60
C PHE A 123 -29.36 0.23 -0.78
N ARG A 124 -30.06 0.71 0.25
CA ARG A 124 -31.50 1.00 0.20
C ARG A 124 -31.92 2.08 -0.81
N GLN A 125 -30.99 2.90 -1.31
CA GLN A 125 -31.30 3.88 -2.34
C GLN A 125 -31.56 3.24 -3.73
N GLY A 126 -31.08 2.01 -3.95
CA GLY A 126 -31.24 1.33 -5.23
C GLY A 126 -31.71 -0.13 -5.13
N MET A 127 -31.73 -0.74 -3.95
CA MET A 127 -32.02 -2.16 -3.76
C MET A 127 -33.17 -2.38 -2.78
N GLY A 128 -33.84 -3.56 -2.91
CA GLY A 128 -34.84 -4.05 -1.95
C GLY A 128 -34.21 -4.32 -0.57
N ARG A 129 -35.06 -4.44 0.48
CA ARG A 129 -34.61 -4.64 1.87
C ARG A 129 -33.73 -5.87 2.02
N THR A 130 -34.11 -6.98 1.42
CA THR A 130 -33.40 -8.28 1.53
C THR A 130 -31.99 -8.19 0.95
N LEU A 131 -31.83 -7.71 -0.29
CA LEU A 131 -30.51 -7.56 -0.91
C LEU A 131 -29.64 -6.54 -0.18
N SER A 132 -30.24 -5.45 0.33
CA SER A 132 -29.52 -4.47 1.13
C SER A 132 -29.02 -5.06 2.46
N ALA A 133 -29.84 -5.89 3.11
CA ALA A 133 -29.45 -6.61 4.33
C ALA A 133 -28.34 -7.63 4.05
N PHE A 134 -28.40 -8.30 2.89
CA PHE A 134 -27.34 -9.23 2.47
C PHE A 134 -26.01 -8.53 2.25
N GLY A 135 -26.00 -7.37 1.54
CA GLY A 135 -24.81 -6.57 1.34
C GLY A 135 -24.23 -6.04 2.66
N ALA A 136 -25.08 -5.58 3.59
CA ALA A 136 -24.66 -5.15 4.93
C ALA A 136 -24.09 -6.31 5.77
N ALA A 137 -24.69 -7.50 5.69
CA ALA A 137 -24.16 -8.71 6.34
C ALA A 137 -22.81 -9.11 5.74
N ALA A 138 -22.65 -9.03 4.41
CA ALA A 138 -21.38 -9.30 3.74
C ALA A 138 -20.26 -8.38 4.22
N LEU A 139 -20.56 -7.08 4.43
CA LEU A 139 -19.61 -6.13 5.02
C LEU A 139 -19.32 -6.43 6.50
N THR A 140 -20.33 -6.86 7.28
CA THR A 140 -20.16 -7.22 8.70
C THR A 140 -19.13 -8.34 8.90
N PHE A 141 -18.99 -9.23 7.92
CA PHE A 141 -18.03 -10.33 7.95
C PHE A 141 -16.92 -10.15 6.91
N SER A 142 -16.65 -8.91 6.52
CA SER A 142 -15.55 -8.61 5.60
C SER A 142 -14.20 -8.73 6.31
N THR A 143 -13.31 -9.55 5.76
CA THR A 143 -11.95 -9.69 6.25
C THR A 143 -11.18 -8.37 6.10
N LEU A 144 -11.47 -7.58 5.07
CA LEU A 144 -10.86 -6.27 4.83
C LEU A 144 -11.23 -5.28 5.95
N HIS A 145 -12.51 -5.22 6.33
CA HIS A 145 -12.94 -4.39 7.46
C HIS A 145 -12.41 -4.90 8.79
N LEU A 146 -12.45 -6.22 9.03
CA LEU A 146 -11.95 -6.82 10.28
C LEU A 146 -10.44 -6.60 10.45
N HIS A 147 -9.65 -6.68 9.37
CA HIS A 147 -8.23 -6.37 9.41
C HIS A 147 -7.97 -4.91 9.81
N ASN A 148 -8.79 -3.97 9.34
CA ASN A 148 -8.56 -2.54 9.56
C ASN A 148 -9.16 -2.01 10.87
N ILE A 149 -10.17 -2.67 11.47
CA ILE A 149 -10.86 -2.15 12.68
C ILE A 149 -9.94 -1.96 13.90
N PRO A 150 -8.91 -2.79 14.18
CA PRO A 150 -7.99 -2.55 15.30
C PRO A 150 -7.15 -1.29 15.13
N HIS A 151 -7.00 -0.78 13.91
CA HIS A 151 -6.24 0.44 13.60
C HIS A 151 -7.15 1.68 13.69
N LEU A 152 -7.46 2.10 14.91
CA LEU A 152 -8.50 3.09 15.23
C LEU A 152 -8.45 4.35 14.37
N ARG A 153 -7.28 4.98 14.23
CA ARG A 153 -7.11 6.20 13.43
C ARG A 153 -7.49 5.99 11.96
N ASP A 154 -7.13 4.84 11.41
CA ASP A 154 -7.37 4.54 10.02
C ASP A 154 -8.84 4.16 9.79
N TYR A 155 -9.46 3.45 10.74
CA TYR A 155 -10.84 3.03 10.65
C TYR A 155 -11.84 4.15 10.87
N ALA A 156 -11.53 5.12 11.73
CA ALA A 156 -12.46 6.17 12.18
C ALA A 156 -13.05 7.01 11.04
N LYS A 157 -12.41 7.06 9.86
CA LYS A 157 -12.91 7.78 8.68
C LYS A 157 -14.09 7.09 7.98
N ALA A 158 -14.22 5.77 8.11
CA ALA A 158 -15.19 4.99 7.34
C ALA A 158 -16.63 5.48 7.48
N PRO A 159 -17.18 5.70 8.70
CA PRO A 159 -18.54 6.22 8.83
C PRO A 159 -18.71 7.62 8.22
N PHE A 160 -17.70 8.49 8.26
CA PHE A 160 -17.79 9.82 7.64
C PHE A 160 -17.85 9.73 6.12
N VAL A 161 -17.01 8.90 5.50
CA VAL A 161 -17.06 8.70 4.03
C VAL A 161 -18.41 8.17 3.61
N LEU A 162 -18.95 7.13 4.27
CA LEU A 162 -20.24 6.56 3.91
C LEU A 162 -21.40 7.54 4.18
N ALA A 163 -21.34 8.33 5.25
CA ALA A 163 -22.33 9.39 5.49
C ALA A 163 -22.31 10.44 4.39
N LEU A 164 -21.13 10.88 3.96
CA LEU A 164 -20.97 11.81 2.85
C LEU A 164 -21.50 11.21 1.54
N VAL A 165 -21.20 9.96 1.23
CA VAL A 165 -21.77 9.26 0.06
C VAL A 165 -23.30 9.27 0.11
N LEU A 166 -23.89 8.96 1.27
CA LEU A 166 -25.34 8.97 1.45
C LEU A 166 -25.94 10.37 1.23
N VAL A 167 -25.31 11.42 1.77
CA VAL A 167 -25.76 12.81 1.56
C VAL A 167 -25.63 13.19 0.09
N ALA A 168 -24.55 12.84 -0.61
CA ALA A 168 -24.39 13.09 -2.03
C ALA A 168 -25.49 12.41 -2.85
N ILE A 169 -25.81 11.15 -2.57
CA ILE A 169 -26.91 10.43 -3.21
C ILE A 169 -28.24 11.14 -2.95
N ARG A 170 -28.49 11.59 -1.73
CA ARG A 170 -29.73 12.35 -1.41
C ARG A 170 -29.83 13.67 -2.17
N LEU A 171 -28.74 14.41 -2.29
CA LEU A 171 -28.70 15.66 -3.09
C LEU A 171 -29.02 15.41 -4.56
N VAL A 172 -28.62 14.26 -5.11
CA VAL A 172 -28.83 13.92 -6.52
C VAL A 172 -30.22 13.34 -6.78
N LEU A 173 -30.77 12.55 -5.86
CA LEU A 173 -32.03 11.83 -6.09
C LEU A 173 -33.28 12.55 -5.61
N THR A 174 -33.18 13.45 -4.63
CA THR A 174 -34.37 14.12 -4.07
C THR A 174 -34.71 15.40 -4.83
N GLU A 175 -36.00 15.77 -4.83
CA GLU A 175 -36.44 17.05 -5.40
C GLU A 175 -35.76 18.23 -4.71
N VAL A 176 -35.37 19.22 -5.52
CA VAL A 176 -34.67 20.42 -5.07
C VAL A 176 -35.66 21.40 -4.44
N THR A 177 -35.74 21.40 -3.13
CA THR A 177 -36.24 22.57 -2.41
C THR A 177 -35.05 23.34 -1.86
N THR A 178 -35.11 24.67 -1.89
CA THR A 178 -33.99 25.53 -1.45
C THR A 178 -33.51 25.14 -0.06
N TRP A 179 -34.42 25.03 0.90
CA TRP A 179 -34.07 24.68 2.30
C TRP A 179 -33.37 23.32 2.43
N ARG A 180 -33.91 22.26 1.82
CA ARG A 180 -33.31 20.92 1.91
C ARG A 180 -31.92 20.88 1.28
N THR A 181 -31.75 21.55 0.14
CA THR A 181 -30.44 21.59 -0.52
C THR A 181 -29.39 22.29 0.35
N LEU A 182 -29.75 23.45 0.93
CA LEU A 182 -28.86 24.20 1.81
C LEU A 182 -28.55 23.43 3.11
N ALA A 183 -29.58 22.78 3.71
CA ALA A 183 -29.41 21.97 4.90
C ALA A 183 -28.50 20.73 4.66
N LEU A 184 -28.69 20.03 3.53
CA LEU A 184 -27.81 18.91 3.16
C LEU A 184 -26.39 19.36 2.84
N ALA A 185 -26.23 20.55 2.19
CA ALA A 185 -24.92 21.13 1.94
C ALA A 185 -24.21 21.50 3.26
N ALA A 186 -24.93 22.12 4.20
CA ALA A 186 -24.40 22.41 5.55
C ALA A 186 -24.01 21.15 6.30
N ALA A 187 -24.88 20.13 6.30
CA ALA A 187 -24.61 18.84 6.94
C ALA A 187 -23.39 18.14 6.35
N ALA A 188 -23.26 18.14 5.01
CA ALA A 188 -22.08 17.62 4.34
C ALA A 188 -20.82 18.40 4.73
N GLY A 189 -20.91 19.74 4.82
CA GLY A 189 -19.80 20.58 5.23
C GLY A 189 -19.33 20.27 6.66
N VAL A 190 -20.27 20.17 7.61
CA VAL A 190 -19.97 19.79 8.99
C VAL A 190 -19.35 18.39 9.06
N LEU A 191 -19.94 17.39 8.37
CA LEU A 191 -19.40 16.03 8.32
C LEU A 191 -17.99 15.99 7.75
N THR A 192 -17.71 16.77 6.69
CA THR A 192 -16.38 16.87 6.10
C THR A 192 -15.40 17.50 7.09
N GLY A 193 -15.74 18.67 7.67
CA GLY A 193 -14.85 19.39 8.58
C GLY A 193 -14.57 18.65 9.88
N VAL A 194 -15.59 18.02 10.49
CA VAL A 194 -15.39 17.12 11.65
C VAL A 194 -14.56 15.91 11.25
N GLY A 195 -14.89 15.27 10.13
CA GLY A 195 -14.19 14.09 9.65
C GLY A 195 -12.70 14.36 9.39
N ILE A 196 -12.31 15.55 8.89
CA ILE A 196 -10.90 15.95 8.74
C ILE A 196 -10.16 15.89 10.07
N GLY A 197 -10.78 16.26 11.20
CA GLY A 197 -10.21 16.12 12.53
C GLY A 197 -10.13 14.68 13.06
N PHE A 198 -10.71 13.71 12.33
CA PHE A 198 -10.47 12.28 12.53
C PHE A 198 -9.38 11.76 11.60
N ARG A 199 -9.38 12.22 10.35
CA ARG A 199 -8.41 11.81 9.35
C ARG A 199 -8.33 12.80 8.18
N ASN A 200 -7.12 13.27 7.89
CA ASN A 200 -6.87 14.25 6.82
C ASN A 200 -7.27 13.75 5.42
N ASP A 201 -7.36 12.45 5.20
CA ASP A 201 -7.81 11.85 3.92
C ASP A 201 -9.18 12.39 3.49
N LEU A 202 -10.01 12.87 4.44
CA LEU A 202 -11.33 13.45 4.13
C LEU A 202 -11.29 14.79 3.41
N LEU A 203 -10.11 15.41 3.26
CA LEU A 203 -9.94 16.58 2.38
C LEU A 203 -10.35 16.27 0.93
N VAL A 204 -10.22 15.01 0.49
CA VAL A 204 -10.65 14.57 -0.85
C VAL A 204 -12.17 14.71 -1.06
N ALA A 205 -12.97 14.80 0.00
CA ALA A 205 -14.41 15.02 -0.11
C ALA A 205 -14.75 16.43 -0.59
N ILE A 206 -13.88 17.43 -0.36
CA ILE A 206 -14.19 18.83 -0.69
C ILE A 206 -14.44 19.02 -2.20
N PRO A 207 -13.51 18.68 -3.13
CA PRO A 207 -13.76 18.85 -4.56
C PRO A 207 -14.90 17.94 -5.06
N ALA A 208 -15.07 16.75 -4.49
CA ALA A 208 -16.16 15.86 -4.84
C ALA A 208 -17.54 16.49 -4.56
N PHE A 209 -17.73 17.09 -3.38
CA PHE A 209 -18.98 17.74 -3.02
C PHE A 209 -19.23 19.04 -3.79
N VAL A 210 -18.19 19.83 -4.01
CA VAL A 210 -18.30 21.02 -4.91
C VAL A 210 -18.77 20.56 -6.29
N GLY A 211 -18.23 19.49 -6.84
CA GLY A 211 -18.69 18.91 -8.10
C GLY A 211 -20.14 18.44 -8.07
N VAL A 212 -20.57 17.79 -6.99
CA VAL A 212 -21.97 17.34 -6.80
C VAL A 212 -22.92 18.55 -6.81
N LEU A 213 -22.63 19.57 -6.03
CA LEU A 213 -23.47 20.76 -5.91
C LEU A 213 -23.47 21.61 -7.20
N ALA A 214 -22.34 21.69 -7.89
CA ALA A 214 -22.21 22.44 -9.14
C ALA A 214 -22.91 21.75 -10.32
N ILE A 215 -22.85 20.42 -10.42
CA ILE A 215 -23.22 19.72 -11.66
C ILE A 215 -24.45 18.81 -11.47
N PHE A 216 -24.55 18.05 -10.38
CA PHE A 216 -25.45 16.91 -10.28
C PHE A 216 -26.78 17.17 -9.54
N LEU A 217 -27.08 18.41 -9.13
CA LEU A 217 -28.40 18.71 -8.56
C LEU A 217 -29.51 18.45 -9.60
N PRO A 218 -30.71 17.97 -9.17
CA PRO A 218 -31.82 17.60 -10.05
C PRO A 218 -32.55 18.82 -10.67
N VAL A 219 -31.80 19.77 -11.22
CA VAL A 219 -32.28 20.95 -11.96
C VAL A 219 -31.33 21.21 -13.11
N GLY A 220 -31.79 21.91 -14.15
CA GLY A 220 -30.95 22.28 -15.31
C GLY A 220 -29.65 23.00 -14.86
N LEU A 221 -28.55 22.82 -15.61
CA LEU A 221 -27.25 23.41 -15.24
C LEU A 221 -27.28 24.94 -15.14
N ARG A 222 -28.08 25.58 -16.00
CA ARG A 222 -28.27 27.04 -16.01
C ARG A 222 -29.39 27.53 -15.07
N GLU A 223 -30.20 26.58 -14.57
CA GLU A 223 -31.27 26.91 -13.65
C GLU A 223 -30.76 27.02 -12.23
N ARG A 224 -31.33 27.93 -11.44
CA ARG A 224 -31.01 28.11 -10.02
C ARG A 224 -29.50 28.22 -9.71
N ILE A 225 -28.75 28.96 -10.57
CA ILE A 225 -27.31 29.20 -10.34
C ILE A 225 -27.05 29.76 -8.93
N GLY A 226 -27.89 30.71 -8.49
CA GLY A 226 -27.80 31.28 -7.13
C GLY A 226 -27.90 30.21 -6.02
N LEU A 227 -28.77 29.19 -6.18
CA LEU A 227 -28.87 28.11 -5.23
C LEU A 227 -27.61 27.24 -5.23
N ARG A 228 -27.02 26.95 -6.41
CA ARG A 228 -25.77 26.17 -6.52
C ARG A 228 -24.61 26.89 -5.83
N VAL A 229 -24.45 28.20 -6.16
CA VAL A 229 -23.39 29.02 -5.54
C VAL A 229 -23.61 29.13 -4.02
N GLY A 230 -24.86 29.39 -3.60
CA GLY A 230 -25.19 29.46 -2.18
C GLY A 230 -24.96 28.14 -1.43
N ALA A 231 -25.30 27.01 -2.06
CA ALA A 231 -25.06 25.68 -1.45
C ALA A 231 -23.55 25.37 -1.35
N ILE A 232 -22.76 25.72 -2.38
CA ILE A 232 -21.30 25.58 -2.34
C ILE A 232 -20.71 26.48 -1.25
N ALA A 233 -21.15 27.73 -1.17
CA ALA A 233 -20.67 28.66 -0.14
C ALA A 233 -21.01 28.16 1.27
N ILE A 234 -22.24 27.71 1.51
CA ILE A 234 -22.65 27.15 2.81
C ILE A 234 -21.84 25.88 3.13
N TYR A 235 -21.63 24.99 2.15
CA TYR A 235 -20.78 23.81 2.33
C TYR A 235 -19.38 24.19 2.78
N LEU A 236 -18.71 25.10 2.05
CA LEU A 236 -17.34 25.52 2.36
C LEU A 236 -17.23 26.26 3.71
N VAL A 237 -18.21 27.13 4.04
CA VAL A 237 -18.28 27.80 5.34
C VAL A 237 -18.46 26.79 6.46
N ALA A 238 -19.32 25.78 6.28
CA ALA A 238 -19.52 24.73 7.26
C ALA A 238 -18.29 23.83 7.43
N VAL A 239 -17.58 23.49 6.34
CA VAL A 239 -16.27 22.79 6.41
C VAL A 239 -15.30 23.60 7.23
N TYR A 240 -15.09 24.88 6.87
CA TYR A 240 -14.15 25.75 7.55
C TYR A 240 -14.51 25.95 9.03
N GLY A 241 -15.77 26.20 9.33
CA GLY A 241 -16.25 26.35 10.71
C GLY A 241 -16.03 25.10 11.57
N ALA A 242 -16.32 23.91 11.00
CA ALA A 242 -16.11 22.66 11.71
C ALA A 242 -14.63 22.29 11.88
N MET A 243 -13.76 22.65 10.94
CA MET A 243 -12.31 22.41 11.03
C MET A 243 -11.55 23.55 11.74
N TRP A 244 -12.23 24.63 12.17
CA TRP A 244 -11.60 25.79 12.79
C TRP A 244 -10.63 25.44 13.93
N PRO A 245 -10.94 24.49 14.87
CA PRO A 245 -10.01 24.12 15.93
C PRO A 245 -8.69 23.50 15.47
N MET A 246 -8.63 23.02 14.21
CA MET A 246 -7.42 22.47 13.57
C MET A 246 -6.77 23.48 12.60
N SER A 247 -7.37 24.67 12.40
CA SER A 247 -6.94 25.65 11.39
C SER A 247 -5.48 26.08 11.54
N SER A 248 -4.96 26.11 12.77
CA SER A 248 -3.56 26.46 13.03
C SER A 248 -2.56 25.52 12.31
N VAL A 249 -2.91 24.26 12.08
CA VAL A 249 -2.06 23.31 11.34
C VAL A 249 -1.92 23.73 9.86
N TYR A 250 -3.00 24.29 9.29
CA TYR A 250 -3.03 24.67 7.89
C TYR A 250 -2.62 26.14 7.64
N GLN A 251 -2.77 27.01 8.64
CA GLN A 251 -2.40 28.44 8.55
C GLN A 251 -0.90 28.69 8.66
N THR A 252 -0.20 27.88 9.43
CA THR A 252 1.26 27.98 9.58
C THR A 252 2.02 27.52 8.34
N GLY A 253 1.31 27.07 7.29
CA GLY A 253 1.89 26.59 6.03
C GLY A 253 2.65 25.30 6.17
N GLY A 254 2.64 24.69 7.35
CA GLY A 254 3.26 23.41 7.62
C GLY A 254 2.26 22.45 8.24
N GLY A 255 2.45 21.15 8.07
CA GLY A 255 1.73 20.13 8.80
C GLY A 255 0.75 19.29 7.98
N SER A 256 0.58 19.51 6.69
CA SER A 256 -0.25 18.61 5.88
C SER A 256 0.46 17.31 5.53
N SER A 257 1.77 17.32 5.41
CA SER A 257 2.63 16.22 4.91
C SER A 257 2.04 15.42 3.72
N THR A 258 1.01 15.99 3.08
CA THR A 258 0.30 15.31 1.98
C THR A 258 1.24 15.00 0.82
N GLN A 259 2.12 15.95 0.49
CA GLN A 259 3.10 15.81 -0.58
C GLN A 259 4.12 14.72 -0.27
N HIS A 260 4.58 14.65 0.97
CA HIS A 260 5.42 13.57 1.47
C HIS A 260 4.76 12.19 1.32
N LEU A 261 3.49 12.09 1.72
CA LEU A 261 2.71 10.85 1.58
C LEU A 261 2.52 10.44 0.11
N VAL A 262 2.35 11.40 -0.80
CA VAL A 262 2.27 11.13 -2.25
C VAL A 262 3.61 10.60 -2.77
N LEU A 263 4.74 11.20 -2.39
CA LEU A 263 6.07 10.71 -2.76
C LEU A 263 6.31 9.29 -2.26
N LEU A 264 5.99 9.00 -1.00
CA LEU A 264 6.01 7.64 -0.45
C LEU A 264 5.10 6.68 -1.24
N GLY A 265 3.97 7.17 -1.72
CA GLY A 265 3.02 6.40 -2.53
C GLY A 265 3.55 5.99 -3.90
N LEU A 266 4.60 6.63 -4.41
CA LEU A 266 5.20 6.30 -5.71
C LEU A 266 6.11 5.07 -5.67
N THR A 267 6.36 4.49 -4.51
CA THR A 267 7.25 3.34 -4.35
C THR A 267 6.83 2.14 -5.21
N PRO A 268 7.79 1.31 -5.68
CA PRO A 268 7.52 0.15 -6.52
C PRO A 268 6.53 -0.85 -5.90
N ALA A 269 6.56 -1.01 -4.58
CA ALA A 269 5.66 -1.92 -3.86
C ALA A 269 4.18 -1.60 -4.12
N PHE A 270 3.80 -0.32 -4.08
CA PHE A 270 2.41 0.09 -4.38
C PHE A 270 2.07 0.00 -5.87
N GLY A 271 3.07 0.13 -6.75
CA GLY A 271 2.90 -0.15 -8.19
C GLY A 271 2.45 -1.59 -8.43
N ALA A 272 3.10 -2.55 -7.78
CA ALA A 272 2.75 -3.96 -7.85
C ALA A 272 1.33 -4.24 -7.32
N ASP A 273 0.97 -3.66 -6.17
CA ASP A 273 -0.37 -3.79 -5.60
C ASP A 273 -1.47 -3.22 -6.51
N LEU A 274 -1.15 -2.13 -7.21
CA LEU A 274 -2.01 -1.54 -8.22
C LEU A 274 -2.13 -2.40 -9.50
N GLY A 275 -1.20 -3.31 -9.75
CA GLY A 275 -1.07 -4.00 -11.04
C GLY A 275 -0.56 -3.07 -12.14
N VAL A 276 0.36 -2.18 -11.77
CA VAL A 276 1.08 -1.30 -12.69
C VAL A 276 2.48 -1.87 -12.90
N ASP A 277 2.76 -2.21 -14.15
CA ASP A 277 4.10 -2.57 -14.59
C ASP A 277 4.91 -1.30 -14.79
N ASN A 278 5.83 -1.01 -13.87
CA ASN A 278 6.72 0.14 -13.97
C ASN A 278 7.62 0.05 -15.22
N SER A 279 8.13 1.18 -15.68
CA SER A 279 9.17 1.21 -16.70
C SER A 279 10.39 0.39 -16.23
N ARG A 280 11.02 -0.33 -17.16
CA ARG A 280 12.27 -1.04 -16.87
C ARG A 280 13.48 -0.12 -16.79
N LEU A 281 13.32 1.15 -17.17
CA LEU A 281 14.39 2.13 -17.25
C LEU A 281 14.59 2.91 -15.94
N TYR A 282 13.53 3.08 -15.17
CA TYR A 282 13.53 3.88 -13.94
C TYR A 282 12.47 3.43 -12.93
N GLU A 283 12.67 3.83 -11.69
CA GLU A 283 11.68 3.72 -10.62
C GLU A 283 11.34 5.12 -10.10
N LEU A 284 10.03 5.44 -9.97
CA LEU A 284 9.57 6.77 -9.56
C LEU A 284 9.77 7.07 -8.08
N GLY A 285 9.90 6.06 -7.25
CA GLY A 285 10.09 6.14 -5.81
C GLY A 285 11.10 5.10 -5.35
N PHE A 286 11.45 5.25 -4.10
CA PHE A 286 12.33 4.32 -3.42
C PHE A 286 11.55 3.30 -2.58
N GLU A 287 12.17 2.79 -1.57
CA GLU A 287 11.53 2.01 -0.53
C GLU A 287 10.51 2.85 0.24
N TYR A 288 9.48 2.23 0.80
CA TYR A 288 8.50 2.90 1.65
C TYR A 288 9.12 3.23 3.03
N ARG A 289 9.91 4.30 3.04
CA ARG A 289 10.63 4.82 4.21
C ARG A 289 10.55 6.34 4.24
N ASP A 290 10.15 6.86 5.39
CA ASP A 290 10.06 8.31 5.59
C ASP A 290 11.43 8.98 5.44
N GLU A 291 12.50 8.38 5.94
CA GLU A 291 13.87 8.91 5.89
C GLU A 291 14.34 9.17 4.45
N LEU A 292 14.04 8.24 3.53
CA LEU A 292 14.41 8.42 2.13
C LEU A 292 13.59 9.50 1.43
N ALA A 293 12.30 9.61 1.75
CA ALA A 293 11.46 10.68 1.20
C ALA A 293 11.90 12.06 1.72
N LEU A 294 12.27 12.16 2.99
CA LEU A 294 12.84 13.36 3.60
C LEU A 294 14.13 13.76 2.89
N ALA A 295 15.08 12.83 2.73
CA ALA A 295 16.34 13.07 2.05
C ALA A 295 16.15 13.50 0.59
N MET A 296 15.17 12.93 -0.11
CA MET A 296 14.86 13.29 -1.50
C MET A 296 14.36 14.74 -1.60
N ILE A 297 13.52 15.19 -0.65
CA ILE A 297 12.98 16.55 -0.61
C ILE A 297 14.08 17.54 -0.26
N ASP A 298 14.88 17.26 0.76
CA ASP A 298 15.99 18.11 1.18
C ASP A 298 17.04 18.24 0.06
N ASN A 299 17.38 17.13 -0.59
CA ASN A 299 18.30 17.15 -1.73
C ASN A 299 17.74 17.96 -2.91
N TYR A 300 16.42 17.90 -3.15
CA TYR A 300 15.80 18.74 -4.17
C TYR A 300 15.91 20.22 -3.83
N ALA A 301 15.72 20.61 -2.56
CA ALA A 301 15.91 21.98 -2.11
C ALA A 301 17.36 22.46 -2.32
N ASP A 302 18.33 21.62 -1.97
CA ASP A 302 19.75 21.89 -2.17
C ASP A 302 20.08 22.12 -3.67
N ARG A 303 19.80 21.13 -4.52
CA ARG A 303 20.16 21.14 -5.93
C ARG A 303 19.45 22.18 -6.77
N LYS A 304 18.12 22.33 -6.55
CA LYS A 304 17.24 23.13 -7.41
C LYS A 304 17.01 24.54 -6.88
N LEU A 305 17.04 24.72 -5.56
CA LEU A 305 16.67 25.98 -4.92
C LEU A 305 17.86 26.65 -4.22
N GLY A 306 19.05 26.00 -4.20
CA GLY A 306 20.23 26.47 -3.52
C GLY A 306 20.04 26.63 -2.00
N GLN A 307 19.14 25.80 -1.43
CA GLN A 307 18.84 25.85 0.01
C GLN A 307 19.62 24.74 0.73
N HIS A 308 20.84 25.01 1.08
CA HIS A 308 21.74 24.09 1.80
C HIS A 308 21.38 23.97 3.27
N ARG A 309 20.16 23.51 3.56
CA ARG A 309 19.68 23.36 4.93
C ARG A 309 18.74 22.17 5.08
N PHE A 310 18.71 21.65 6.28
CA PHE A 310 17.71 20.69 6.71
C PHE A 310 16.32 21.33 6.75
N LEU A 311 15.31 20.64 6.16
CA LEU A 311 13.93 21.08 6.17
C LEU A 311 13.13 20.19 7.16
N PRO A 312 12.70 20.71 8.31
CA PRO A 312 11.91 19.95 9.26
C PRO A 312 10.61 19.45 8.62
N MET A 313 10.31 18.16 8.75
CA MET A 313 9.04 17.59 8.33
C MET A 313 7.89 18.42 8.95
N TYR A 314 6.82 18.65 8.20
CA TYR A 314 5.70 19.52 8.57
C TYR A 314 6.01 21.02 8.60
N GLY A 315 7.20 21.44 8.16
CA GLY A 315 7.52 22.87 7.97
C GLY A 315 6.96 23.41 6.65
N ALA A 316 6.68 24.74 6.59
CA ALA A 316 6.17 25.39 5.38
C ALA A 316 7.12 25.27 4.18
N ASP A 317 8.42 25.40 4.43
CA ASP A 317 9.44 25.28 3.39
C ASP A 317 9.56 23.84 2.90
N TYR A 318 9.42 22.87 3.79
CA TYR A 318 9.36 21.45 3.45
C TYR A 318 8.18 21.15 2.51
N ASP A 319 6.97 21.53 2.90
CA ASP A 319 5.76 21.29 2.08
C ASP A 319 5.82 22.01 0.72
N ARG A 320 6.40 23.21 0.67
CA ARG A 320 6.61 23.95 -0.58
C ARG A 320 7.59 23.23 -1.50
N THR A 321 8.71 22.79 -0.96
CA THR A 321 9.74 22.03 -1.70
C THR A 321 9.20 20.71 -2.21
N ALA A 322 8.51 19.96 -1.35
CA ALA A 322 7.85 18.72 -1.74
C ALA A 322 6.82 18.92 -2.85
N SER A 323 6.06 20.05 -2.82
CA SER A 323 5.11 20.41 -3.88
C SER A 323 5.82 20.68 -5.21
N GLN A 324 6.95 21.39 -5.19
CA GLN A 324 7.74 21.67 -6.39
C GLN A 324 8.32 20.38 -6.99
N LEU A 325 8.88 19.51 -6.14
CA LEU A 325 9.36 18.19 -6.56
C LEU A 325 8.23 17.37 -7.21
N LEU A 326 7.04 17.33 -6.60
CA LEU A 326 5.89 16.61 -7.17
C LEU A 326 5.45 17.19 -8.52
N VAL A 327 5.51 18.52 -8.69
CA VAL A 327 5.23 19.16 -9.98
C VAL A 327 6.25 18.73 -11.04
N ASP A 328 7.52 18.66 -10.70
CA ASP A 328 8.57 18.20 -11.63
C ASP A 328 8.40 16.71 -11.97
N VAL A 329 8.06 15.87 -10.99
CA VAL A 329 7.72 14.46 -11.23
C VAL A 329 6.48 14.35 -12.11
N ALA A 330 5.43 15.13 -11.85
CA ALA A 330 4.21 15.08 -12.65
C ALA A 330 4.40 15.59 -14.09
N ARG A 331 5.29 16.55 -14.31
CA ARG A 331 5.65 17.02 -15.66
C ARG A 331 6.49 16.00 -16.42
N THR A 332 7.35 15.27 -15.71
CA THR A 332 8.25 14.29 -16.32
C THR A 332 7.55 12.97 -16.58
N PHE A 333 6.70 12.50 -15.65
CA PHE A 333 6.07 11.18 -15.66
C PHE A 333 4.52 11.23 -15.60
N PRO A 334 3.85 12.07 -16.38
CA PRO A 334 2.40 12.27 -16.26
C PRO A 334 1.60 11.03 -16.66
N ALA A 335 2.10 10.21 -17.60
CA ALA A 335 1.44 8.98 -18.01
C ALA A 335 1.47 7.92 -16.93
N ASP A 336 2.55 7.83 -16.15
CA ASP A 336 2.69 6.88 -15.06
C ASP A 336 1.74 7.21 -13.92
N LEU A 337 1.65 8.51 -13.57
CA LEU A 337 0.71 8.96 -12.52
C LEU A 337 -0.74 8.70 -12.93
N LEU A 338 -1.11 8.98 -14.19
CA LEU A 338 -2.46 8.71 -14.67
C LEU A 338 -2.75 7.21 -14.75
N ALA A 339 -1.78 6.39 -15.15
CA ALA A 339 -1.92 4.94 -15.17
C ALA A 339 -2.18 4.39 -13.76
N ARG A 340 -1.50 4.91 -12.72
CA ARG A 340 -1.75 4.55 -11.32
C ARG A 340 -3.17 4.89 -10.88
N VAL A 341 -3.70 6.06 -11.25
CA VAL A 341 -5.09 6.46 -10.94
C VAL A 341 -6.10 5.50 -11.58
N TYR A 342 -5.89 5.11 -12.84
CA TYR A 342 -6.78 4.16 -13.51
C TYR A 342 -6.65 2.75 -12.93
N ALA A 343 -5.45 2.31 -12.63
CA ALA A 343 -5.22 1.03 -11.97
C ALA A 343 -5.91 0.99 -10.59
N SER A 344 -5.79 2.05 -9.79
CA SER A 344 -6.48 2.18 -8.50
C SER A 344 -8.00 2.06 -8.68
N ALA A 345 -8.58 2.77 -9.67
CA ALA A 345 -10.02 2.70 -9.92
C ALA A 345 -10.46 1.27 -10.26
N VAL A 346 -9.70 0.55 -11.08
CA VAL A 346 -9.98 -0.85 -11.39
C VAL A 346 -9.91 -1.71 -10.13
N ARG A 347 -8.81 -1.61 -9.35
CA ARG A 347 -8.60 -2.42 -8.15
C ARG A 347 -9.69 -2.21 -7.09
N ILE A 348 -10.06 -0.97 -6.83
CA ILE A 348 -11.12 -0.67 -5.86
C ILE A 348 -12.47 -1.22 -6.32
N THR A 349 -12.78 -1.11 -7.61
CA THR A 349 -14.05 -1.64 -8.12
C THR A 349 -14.10 -3.15 -8.19
N GLU A 350 -12.95 -3.84 -8.17
CA GLU A 350 -12.86 -5.29 -8.05
C GLU A 350 -13.15 -5.80 -6.63
N LEU A 351 -13.09 -4.95 -5.61
CA LEU A 351 -13.51 -5.35 -4.26
C LEU A 351 -15.01 -5.67 -4.26
N PRO A 352 -15.45 -6.69 -3.60
CA PRO A 352 -14.84 -7.70 -2.74
C PRO A 352 -14.35 -8.97 -3.45
N HIS A 353 -14.29 -8.98 -4.76
CA HIS A 353 -13.99 -10.18 -5.58
C HIS A 353 -12.48 -10.44 -5.66
N SER A 354 -11.70 -9.38 -5.72
CA SER A 354 -10.25 -9.41 -5.65
C SER A 354 -9.83 -9.02 -4.24
N THR A 355 -9.25 -9.94 -3.54
CA THR A 355 -8.73 -9.68 -2.21
C THR A 355 -7.32 -9.13 -2.31
N THR A 356 -7.09 -8.01 -1.65
CA THR A 356 -5.75 -7.51 -1.40
C THR A 356 -5.04 -8.41 -0.39
N THR A 357 -3.74 -8.39 -0.42
CA THR A 357 -2.90 -9.33 0.31
C THR A 357 -3.17 -9.38 1.81
N ALA A 358 -3.42 -8.27 2.49
CA ALA A 358 -3.61 -8.25 3.95
C ALA A 358 -5.00 -8.75 4.41
N ALA A 359 -6.03 -8.57 3.58
CA ALA A 359 -7.39 -9.00 3.89
C ALA A 359 -7.59 -10.53 3.87
N LEU A 360 -6.55 -11.28 3.54
CA LEU A 360 -6.59 -12.72 3.37
C LEU A 360 -6.14 -13.50 4.60
N VAL A 361 -5.50 -12.85 5.56
CA VAL A 361 -5.17 -13.51 6.82
C VAL A 361 -6.46 -13.81 7.57
N VAL A 362 -6.82 -15.07 7.57
CA VAL A 362 -7.85 -15.56 8.49
C VAL A 362 -7.17 -15.69 9.86
N PRO A 363 -7.56 -14.88 10.86
CA PRO A 363 -6.92 -14.90 12.16
C PRO A 363 -6.99 -16.29 12.81
N GLU A 364 -5.86 -16.76 13.34
CA GLU A 364 -5.76 -18.08 13.97
C GLU A 364 -6.64 -18.23 15.21
N PHE A 365 -6.97 -17.12 15.89
CA PHE A 365 -7.84 -17.14 17.07
C PHE A 365 -9.32 -17.40 16.73
N LEU A 366 -9.71 -17.43 15.45
CA LEU A 366 -11.06 -17.81 15.04
C LEU A 366 -11.23 -19.32 15.14
N SER A 367 -12.46 -19.76 15.50
CA SER A 367 -12.78 -21.18 15.50
C SER A 367 -12.54 -21.81 14.12
N PRO A 368 -12.12 -23.07 14.03
CA PRO A 368 -11.92 -23.76 12.76
C PRO A 368 -13.12 -23.70 11.82
N GLY A 369 -14.34 -23.73 12.36
CA GLY A 369 -15.59 -23.58 11.59
C GLY A 369 -15.70 -22.18 10.96
N THR A 370 -15.37 -21.13 11.71
CA THR A 370 -15.40 -19.74 11.22
C THR A 370 -14.32 -19.53 10.16
N GLN A 371 -13.11 -20.06 10.37
CA GLN A 371 -12.04 -20.02 9.39
C GLN A 371 -12.48 -20.66 8.06
N ARG A 372 -13.08 -21.85 8.12
CA ARG A 372 -13.62 -22.54 6.92
C ARG A 372 -14.69 -21.71 6.21
N LEU A 373 -15.61 -21.08 6.94
CA LEU A 373 -16.64 -20.22 6.35
C LEU A 373 -16.04 -19.00 5.64
N LEU A 374 -15.03 -18.36 6.25
CA LEU A 374 -14.34 -17.25 5.62
C LEU A 374 -13.58 -17.69 4.36
N LEU A 375 -12.95 -18.84 4.38
CA LEU A 375 -12.27 -19.42 3.21
C LEU A 375 -13.27 -19.78 2.10
N ILE A 376 -14.42 -20.38 2.43
CA ILE A 376 -15.48 -20.66 1.45
C ILE A 376 -15.98 -19.35 0.82
N LYS A 377 -16.25 -18.33 1.65
CA LYS A 377 -16.65 -17.00 1.17
C LYS A 377 -15.60 -16.43 0.21
N THR A 378 -14.34 -16.42 0.61
CA THR A 378 -13.24 -15.90 -0.21
C THR A 378 -13.12 -16.64 -1.54
N ASN A 379 -13.20 -17.96 -1.53
CA ASN A 379 -13.17 -18.78 -2.73
C ASN A 379 -14.37 -18.54 -3.66
N LEU A 380 -15.57 -18.37 -3.09
CA LEU A 380 -16.77 -18.02 -3.85
C LEU A 380 -16.63 -16.66 -4.51
N LEU A 381 -16.19 -15.64 -3.77
CA LEU A 381 -15.99 -14.29 -4.28
C LEU A 381 -14.95 -14.27 -5.39
N ARG A 382 -13.85 -15.03 -5.24
CA ARG A 382 -12.83 -15.15 -6.29
C ARG A 382 -13.39 -15.77 -7.58
N ARG A 383 -14.26 -16.79 -7.47
CA ARG A 383 -14.96 -17.35 -8.66
C ARG A 383 -15.87 -16.30 -9.30
N LEU A 384 -16.57 -15.50 -8.50
CA LEU A 384 -17.37 -14.39 -8.98
C LEU A 384 -16.51 -13.28 -9.63
N GLY A 385 -15.26 -13.15 -9.23
CA GLY A 385 -14.29 -12.24 -9.84
C GLY A 385 -14.12 -12.46 -11.35
N ALA A 386 -14.35 -13.68 -11.84
CA ALA A 386 -14.28 -13.99 -13.27
C ALA A 386 -15.36 -13.25 -14.10
N ILE A 387 -16.48 -12.86 -13.49
CA ILE A 387 -17.54 -12.08 -14.16
C ILE A 387 -17.38 -10.56 -13.95
N TRP A 388 -16.45 -10.13 -13.15
CA TRP A 388 -16.09 -8.73 -13.00
C TRP A 388 -15.39 -8.23 -14.28
N PRO A 389 -15.68 -7.04 -14.80
CA PRO A 389 -16.37 -5.89 -14.16
C PRO A 389 -17.86 -5.74 -14.53
N TRP A 390 -18.49 -6.75 -15.07
CA TRP A 390 -19.84 -6.66 -15.63
C TRP A 390 -20.92 -6.12 -14.65
N PRO A 391 -20.97 -6.50 -13.35
CA PRO A 391 -21.96 -5.93 -12.44
C PRO A 391 -21.93 -4.40 -12.36
N LEU A 392 -20.74 -3.81 -12.32
CA LEU A 392 -20.62 -2.35 -12.30
C LEU A 392 -21.03 -1.73 -13.63
N ALA A 393 -20.55 -2.28 -14.75
CA ALA A 393 -20.89 -1.79 -16.09
C ALA A 393 -22.42 -1.84 -16.33
N VAL A 394 -23.07 -2.98 -16.00
CA VAL A 394 -24.53 -3.13 -16.10
C VAL A 394 -25.25 -2.13 -15.20
N THR A 395 -24.78 -1.95 -13.96
CA THR A 395 -25.38 -1.00 -13.02
C THR A 395 -25.29 0.43 -13.55
N LEU A 396 -24.13 0.86 -14.01
CA LEU A 396 -23.92 2.23 -14.53
C LEU A 396 -24.73 2.47 -15.80
N LEU A 397 -24.78 1.49 -16.71
CA LEU A 397 -25.57 1.57 -17.93
C LEU A 397 -27.07 1.64 -17.59
N ALA A 398 -27.57 0.77 -16.72
CA ALA A 398 -28.98 0.77 -16.30
C ALA A 398 -29.39 2.10 -15.64
N LEU A 399 -28.55 2.63 -14.75
CA LEU A 399 -28.78 3.94 -14.16
C LEU A 399 -28.79 5.07 -15.21
N SER A 400 -27.90 4.99 -16.21
CA SER A 400 -27.81 6.00 -17.29
C SER A 400 -29.04 5.94 -18.22
N VAL A 401 -29.54 4.75 -18.49
CA VAL A 401 -30.79 4.53 -19.25
C VAL A 401 -32.00 5.07 -18.50
N TRP A 402 -32.04 4.83 -17.17
CA TRP A 402 -33.11 5.35 -16.31
C TRP A 402 -33.03 6.87 -16.17
N ASN A 403 -31.86 7.40 -15.83
CA ASN A 403 -31.61 8.84 -15.68
C ASN A 403 -30.12 9.12 -15.91
N LEU A 404 -29.83 9.76 -17.05
CA LEU A 404 -28.45 10.00 -17.50
C LEU A 404 -27.62 10.76 -16.46
N ARG A 405 -28.22 11.75 -15.79
CA ARG A 405 -27.54 12.52 -14.73
C ARG A 405 -27.13 11.62 -13.55
N VAL A 406 -28.03 10.70 -13.13
CA VAL A 406 -27.75 9.77 -12.02
C VAL A 406 -26.65 8.77 -12.41
N GLY A 407 -26.73 8.25 -13.65
CA GLY A 407 -25.67 7.35 -14.16
C GLY A 407 -24.31 8.02 -14.23
N LEU A 408 -24.27 9.27 -14.75
CA LEU A 408 -23.05 10.08 -14.77
C LEU A 408 -22.52 10.38 -13.36
N PHE A 409 -23.41 10.79 -12.44
CA PHE A 409 -23.02 11.01 -11.05
C PHE A 409 -22.39 9.74 -10.46
N ALA A 410 -23.06 8.59 -10.60
CA ALA A 410 -22.55 7.33 -10.05
C ALA A 410 -21.18 6.98 -10.65
N GLY A 411 -21.03 7.08 -11.98
CA GLY A 411 -19.76 6.78 -12.65
C GLY A 411 -18.63 7.72 -12.26
N CYS A 412 -18.87 9.04 -12.31
CA CYS A 412 -17.85 10.04 -11.94
C CYS A 412 -17.48 9.94 -10.45
N PHE A 413 -18.46 9.69 -9.58
CA PHE A 413 -18.24 9.61 -8.15
C PHE A 413 -17.47 8.34 -7.77
N VAL A 414 -17.84 7.19 -8.38
CA VAL A 414 -17.08 5.93 -8.21
C VAL A 414 -15.65 6.08 -8.73
N LEU A 415 -15.48 6.65 -9.94
CA LEU A 415 -14.15 6.87 -10.52
C LEU A 415 -13.28 7.76 -9.64
N TYR A 416 -13.84 8.86 -9.11
CA TYR A 416 -13.12 9.77 -8.22
C TYR A 416 -12.71 9.09 -6.92
N LEU A 417 -13.68 8.45 -6.21
CA LEU A 417 -13.41 7.78 -4.94
C LEU A 417 -12.48 6.56 -5.09
N SER A 418 -12.51 5.89 -6.23
CA SER A 418 -11.64 4.74 -6.50
C SER A 418 -10.28 5.16 -7.03
N GLY A 419 -10.15 6.35 -7.61
CA GLY A 419 -8.90 6.87 -8.16
C GLY A 419 -7.97 7.47 -7.11
N TYR A 420 -8.51 8.17 -6.09
CA TYR A 420 -7.67 8.86 -5.12
C TYR A 420 -6.73 7.95 -4.30
N PRO A 421 -7.07 6.68 -3.99
CA PRO A 421 -6.12 5.81 -3.26
C PRO A 421 -4.83 5.54 -4.02
N ALA A 422 -4.75 5.84 -5.33
CA ALA A 422 -3.51 5.79 -6.09
C ALA A 422 -2.38 6.66 -5.51
N LEU A 423 -2.72 7.68 -4.72
CA LEU A 423 -1.76 8.54 -4.03
C LEU A 423 -0.90 7.73 -3.04
N GLN A 424 -1.49 6.74 -2.37
CA GLN A 424 -0.80 5.77 -1.53
C GLN A 424 -1.70 4.52 -1.44
N PHE A 425 -1.41 3.52 -2.28
CA PHE A 425 -2.28 2.37 -2.44
C PHE A 425 -2.06 1.35 -1.33
N GLN A 426 -2.66 1.61 -0.18
CA GLN A 426 -2.71 0.71 0.99
C GLN A 426 -4.15 0.48 1.43
N GLU A 427 -4.43 -0.67 2.00
CA GLU A 427 -5.78 -1.08 2.43
C GLU A 427 -6.43 -0.09 3.38
N ARG A 428 -5.66 0.50 4.29
CA ARG A 428 -6.11 1.55 5.21
C ARG A 428 -6.67 2.79 4.50
N HIS A 429 -6.34 3.01 3.22
CA HIS A 429 -6.84 4.15 2.45
C HIS A 429 -8.10 3.84 1.65
N PHE A 430 -8.46 2.55 1.43
CA PHE A 430 -9.57 2.21 0.57
C PHE A 430 -10.55 1.14 1.11
N PHE A 431 -10.29 0.48 2.24
CA PHE A 431 -11.16 -0.59 2.77
C PHE A 431 -12.64 -0.18 2.86
N HIS A 432 -12.92 1.06 3.20
CA HIS A 432 -14.27 1.62 3.31
C HIS A 432 -15.01 1.72 1.96
N LEU A 433 -14.33 1.55 0.83
CA LEU A 433 -14.91 1.54 -0.51
C LEU A 433 -15.38 0.15 -0.96
N GLU A 434 -15.20 -0.89 -0.17
CA GLU A 434 -15.68 -2.25 -0.47
C GLU A 434 -17.19 -2.30 -0.75
N PHE A 435 -17.97 -1.38 -0.18
CA PHE A 435 -19.40 -1.29 -0.43
C PHE A 435 -19.75 -1.09 -1.92
N VAL A 436 -18.87 -0.51 -2.74
CA VAL A 436 -19.10 -0.24 -4.17
C VAL A 436 -19.33 -1.54 -4.93
N GLY A 437 -18.48 -2.56 -4.71
CA GLY A 437 -18.63 -3.87 -5.34
C GLY A 437 -19.92 -4.58 -4.90
N TRP A 438 -20.24 -4.54 -3.60
CA TRP A 438 -21.49 -5.13 -3.09
C TRP A 438 -22.73 -4.40 -3.61
N TRP A 439 -22.69 -3.08 -3.73
CA TRP A 439 -23.77 -2.30 -4.32
C TRP A 439 -23.99 -2.67 -5.78
N ALA A 440 -22.91 -2.72 -6.60
CA ALA A 440 -22.99 -3.06 -8.01
C ALA A 440 -23.54 -4.46 -8.24
N LEU A 441 -23.06 -5.46 -7.48
CA LEU A 441 -23.55 -6.84 -7.56
C LEU A 441 -25.03 -6.92 -7.14
N GLY A 442 -25.39 -6.36 -6.00
CA GLY A 442 -26.76 -6.41 -5.47
C GLY A 442 -27.76 -5.69 -6.38
N PHE A 443 -27.39 -4.54 -6.96
CA PHE A 443 -28.22 -3.83 -7.92
C PHE A 443 -28.43 -4.62 -9.21
N SER A 444 -27.36 -5.23 -9.75
CA SER A 444 -27.44 -6.10 -10.94
C SER A 444 -28.33 -7.31 -10.71
N LEU A 445 -28.21 -7.97 -9.54
CA LEU A 445 -29.07 -9.09 -9.17
C LEU A 445 -30.55 -8.67 -9.03
N MET A 446 -30.81 -7.50 -8.44
CA MET A 446 -32.18 -6.97 -8.38
C MET A 446 -32.72 -6.69 -9.78
N LEU A 447 -31.93 -6.11 -10.66
CA LEU A 447 -32.33 -5.84 -12.03
C LEU A 447 -32.64 -7.14 -12.79
N ALA A 448 -31.78 -8.15 -12.65
CA ALA A 448 -32.00 -9.47 -13.25
C ALA A 448 -33.27 -10.13 -12.72
N GLY A 449 -33.52 -10.11 -11.41
CA GLY A 449 -34.73 -10.65 -10.81
C GLY A 449 -36.01 -9.92 -11.27
N ARG A 450 -35.98 -8.59 -11.38
CA ARG A 450 -37.12 -7.80 -11.93
C ARG A 450 -37.37 -8.12 -13.40
N THR A 451 -36.30 -8.29 -14.18
CA THR A 451 -36.40 -8.64 -15.60
C THR A 451 -36.98 -10.05 -15.77
N ALA A 452 -36.49 -11.02 -15.01
CA ALA A 452 -37.04 -12.38 -15.03
C ALA A 452 -38.55 -12.41 -14.63
N GLY A 453 -38.92 -11.71 -13.56
CA GLY A 453 -40.33 -11.59 -13.16
C GLY A 453 -41.20 -10.92 -14.20
N ALA A 454 -40.69 -9.88 -14.90
CA ALA A 454 -41.43 -9.19 -15.96
C ALA A 454 -41.58 -10.05 -17.24
N VAL A 455 -40.64 -10.92 -17.53
CA VAL A 455 -40.76 -11.88 -18.67
C VAL A 455 -41.81 -12.95 -18.37
N MET A 456 -41.91 -13.39 -17.11
CA MET A 456 -42.89 -14.41 -16.69
C MET A 456 -44.35 -13.91 -16.71
N THR A 457 -44.55 -12.58 -16.57
CA THR A 457 -45.86 -11.95 -16.54
C THR A 457 -46.01 -10.95 -17.70
N ARG A 458 -46.75 -11.33 -18.76
CA ARG A 458 -46.83 -10.59 -20.03
C ARG A 458 -47.24 -9.12 -19.92
N ASP A 459 -48.04 -8.75 -18.93
CA ASP A 459 -48.46 -7.37 -18.67
C ASP A 459 -47.38 -6.54 -17.91
N SER A 460 -46.55 -7.18 -17.10
CA SER A 460 -45.50 -6.53 -16.34
C SER A 460 -44.32 -6.07 -17.21
N HIS A 461 -44.10 -6.72 -18.36
CA HIS A 461 -43.02 -6.33 -19.29
C HIS A 461 -43.24 -4.93 -19.86
N ARG A 462 -44.47 -4.61 -20.30
CA ARG A 462 -44.82 -3.25 -20.80
C ARG A 462 -44.77 -2.24 -19.68
N ALA A 463 -45.27 -2.55 -18.49
CA ALA A 463 -45.18 -1.66 -17.34
C ALA A 463 -43.75 -1.41 -16.87
N TRP A 464 -42.89 -2.45 -16.91
CA TRP A 464 -41.48 -2.32 -16.59
C TRP A 464 -40.72 -1.45 -17.60
N ILE A 465 -40.92 -1.67 -18.93
CA ILE A 465 -40.31 -0.82 -19.96
C ILE A 465 -40.75 0.63 -19.78
N LYS A 466 -42.03 0.89 -19.49
CA LYS A 466 -42.57 2.23 -19.26
C LYS A 466 -42.00 2.90 -17.99
N ALA A 467 -41.73 2.11 -16.93
CA ALA A 467 -41.12 2.57 -15.69
C ALA A 467 -39.61 2.88 -15.82
N VAL A 468 -38.92 2.12 -16.67
CA VAL A 468 -37.46 2.29 -16.92
C VAL A 468 -37.21 3.37 -17.99
N THR A 469 -38.19 3.70 -18.81
CA THR A 469 -38.08 4.70 -19.90
C THR A 469 -39.23 5.68 -19.91
N PRO A 470 -39.31 6.62 -18.96
CA PRO A 470 -40.46 7.50 -18.80
C PRO A 470 -40.74 8.41 -20.00
N ASN A 471 -39.75 8.76 -20.86
CA ASN A 471 -39.86 9.82 -21.83
C ASN A 471 -39.50 9.50 -23.29
N GLY A 472 -39.64 8.30 -23.73
CA GLY A 472 -39.47 7.98 -25.16
C GLY A 472 -38.52 6.84 -25.47
N GLY A 473 -39.05 5.71 -25.68
CA GLY A 473 -38.42 4.50 -26.26
C GLY A 473 -37.05 4.13 -25.69
N TRP A 474 -37.00 2.96 -25.00
CA TRP A 474 -35.78 2.45 -24.39
C TRP A 474 -34.56 2.40 -25.33
N ARG A 475 -34.78 2.18 -26.64
CA ARG A 475 -33.71 2.15 -27.66
C ARG A 475 -32.96 3.48 -27.75
N ARG A 476 -33.70 4.63 -27.75
CA ARG A 476 -33.08 5.95 -27.79
C ARG A 476 -32.28 6.25 -26.51
N ALA A 477 -32.86 5.91 -25.34
CA ALA A 477 -32.20 6.12 -24.05
C ALA A 477 -30.93 5.24 -23.95
N ALA A 478 -30.99 3.97 -24.34
CA ALA A 478 -29.84 3.07 -24.36
C ALA A 478 -28.77 3.54 -25.37
N GLY A 479 -29.18 3.97 -26.56
CA GLY A 479 -28.25 4.53 -27.56
C GLY A 479 -27.52 5.77 -27.03
N LEU A 480 -28.23 6.70 -26.39
CA LEU A 480 -27.63 7.89 -25.77
C LEU A 480 -26.69 7.54 -24.62
N ALA A 481 -27.06 6.58 -23.76
CA ALA A 481 -26.22 6.11 -22.67
C ALA A 481 -24.94 5.45 -23.21
N LEU A 482 -25.06 4.58 -24.19
CA LEU A 482 -23.89 3.94 -24.84
C LEU A 482 -22.99 4.96 -25.53
N ALA A 483 -23.57 5.90 -26.29
CA ALA A 483 -22.79 6.95 -26.95
C ALA A 483 -22.03 7.80 -25.93
N LEU A 484 -22.68 8.17 -24.81
CA LEU A 484 -22.03 8.92 -23.76
C LEU A 484 -20.90 8.14 -23.11
N TRP A 485 -21.12 6.86 -22.74
CA TRP A 485 -20.08 6.04 -22.13
C TRP A 485 -18.93 5.79 -23.08
N ALA A 486 -19.20 5.58 -24.38
CA ALA A 486 -18.16 5.51 -25.41
C ALA A 486 -17.34 6.81 -25.48
N THR A 487 -18.03 7.96 -25.46
CA THR A 487 -17.36 9.27 -25.43
C THR A 487 -16.51 9.45 -24.19
N LEU A 488 -17.02 9.07 -23.00
CA LEU A 488 -16.25 9.13 -21.76
C LEU A 488 -15.06 8.16 -21.78
N ALA A 489 -15.20 6.97 -22.35
CA ALA A 489 -14.09 6.05 -22.53
C ALA A 489 -12.98 6.67 -23.41
N VAL A 490 -13.35 7.32 -24.50
CA VAL A 490 -12.39 8.04 -25.36
C VAL A 490 -11.74 9.20 -24.59
N LEU A 491 -12.51 9.96 -23.79
CA LEU A 491 -12.00 11.06 -22.96
C LEU A 491 -11.10 10.58 -21.82
N LEU A 492 -11.20 9.32 -21.37
CA LEU A 492 -10.30 8.73 -20.38
C LEU A 492 -9.06 8.13 -21.05
N VAL A 493 -9.24 7.35 -22.12
CA VAL A 493 -8.13 6.67 -22.82
C VAL A 493 -7.28 7.65 -23.63
N GLY A 494 -7.91 8.63 -24.28
CA GLY A 494 -7.24 9.63 -25.11
C GLY A 494 -6.13 10.39 -24.36
N PRO A 495 -6.41 10.98 -23.20
CA PRO A 495 -5.39 11.66 -22.40
C PRO A 495 -4.22 10.74 -22.03
N LEU A 496 -4.48 9.48 -21.62
CA LEU A 496 -3.41 8.53 -21.31
C LEU A 496 -2.53 8.26 -22.55
N TRP A 497 -3.13 8.08 -23.72
CA TRP A 497 -2.39 7.89 -24.94
C TRP A 497 -1.53 9.12 -25.31
N LEU A 498 -2.09 10.33 -25.19
CA LEU A 498 -1.38 11.59 -25.44
C LEU A 498 -0.21 11.78 -24.45
N LEU A 499 -0.48 11.54 -23.16
CA LEU A 499 0.55 11.66 -22.12
C LEU A 499 1.67 10.64 -22.29
N ARG A 500 1.36 9.40 -22.74
CA ARG A 500 2.39 8.41 -23.08
C ARG A 500 3.29 8.89 -24.22
N ARG A 501 2.73 9.47 -25.25
CA ARG A 501 3.50 10.04 -26.37
C ARG A 501 4.39 11.19 -25.92
N TYR A 502 3.85 12.10 -25.11
CA TYR A 502 4.63 13.18 -24.52
C TYR A 502 5.77 12.65 -23.66
N GLN A 503 5.46 11.75 -22.72
CA GLN A 503 6.44 11.19 -21.79
C GLN A 503 7.53 10.40 -22.53
N GLU A 504 7.16 9.64 -23.55
CA GLU A 504 8.12 8.88 -24.37
C GLU A 504 9.22 9.79 -24.97
N GLY A 505 8.82 10.89 -25.57
CA GLY A 505 9.76 11.84 -26.15
C GLY A 505 10.62 12.53 -25.07
N TYR A 506 9.97 13.02 -24.01
CA TYR A 506 10.65 13.76 -22.95
C TYR A 506 11.65 12.89 -22.16
N VAL A 507 11.20 11.70 -21.70
CA VAL A 507 12.04 10.80 -20.88
C VAL A 507 13.20 10.24 -21.69
N ARG A 508 13.02 9.90 -22.98
CA ARG A 508 14.14 9.45 -23.82
C ARG A 508 15.21 10.53 -23.96
N GLY A 509 14.82 11.78 -24.20
CA GLY A 509 15.74 12.90 -24.26
C GLY A 509 16.48 13.11 -22.93
N TRP A 510 15.77 13.06 -21.81
CA TRP A 510 16.32 13.19 -20.47
C TRP A 510 17.29 12.06 -20.13
N LEU A 511 16.95 10.78 -20.40
CA LEU A 511 17.85 9.65 -20.18
C LEU A 511 19.09 9.70 -21.08
N GLY A 512 18.94 10.16 -22.33
CA GLY A 512 20.07 10.38 -23.24
C GLY A 512 21.04 11.44 -22.71
N ALA A 513 20.53 12.55 -22.15
CA ALA A 513 21.35 13.57 -21.52
C ALA A 513 22.10 13.03 -20.30
N ILE A 514 21.45 12.23 -19.45
CA ILE A 514 22.09 11.56 -18.31
C ILE A 514 23.17 10.58 -18.77
N ALA A 515 22.87 9.77 -19.79
CA ALA A 515 23.82 8.79 -20.32
C ALA A 515 25.09 9.45 -20.88
N ALA A 516 24.99 10.65 -21.44
CA ALA A 516 26.07 11.42 -22.00
C ALA A 516 26.77 12.36 -20.98
N ALA A 517 26.20 12.54 -19.79
CA ALA A 517 26.72 13.51 -18.83
C ALA A 517 28.13 13.17 -18.31
N PRO A 518 28.98 14.17 -18.04
CA PRO A 518 30.31 13.98 -17.48
C PRO A 518 30.29 13.31 -16.11
N ARG A 519 31.27 12.44 -15.86
CA ARG A 519 31.37 11.63 -14.64
C ARG A 519 32.79 11.63 -14.10
N THR A 520 32.89 11.56 -12.78
CA THR A 520 34.16 11.38 -12.09
C THR A 520 34.21 9.96 -11.52
N ALA A 521 35.24 9.19 -11.86
CA ALA A 521 35.46 7.87 -11.31
C ALA A 521 35.71 7.94 -9.80
N LEU A 522 35.21 6.96 -9.05
CA LEU A 522 35.42 6.85 -7.61
C LEU A 522 36.37 5.67 -7.33
N ASP A 523 37.35 5.90 -6.46
CA ASP A 523 38.18 4.84 -5.93
C ASP A 523 37.34 3.96 -4.98
N LEU A 524 37.43 2.65 -5.17
CA LEU A 524 36.68 1.68 -4.40
C LEU A 524 37.63 0.87 -3.49
N VAL A 525 37.23 0.78 -2.23
CA VAL A 525 37.87 -0.09 -1.24
C VAL A 525 36.93 -1.26 -0.95
N PRO A 526 37.27 -2.50 -1.34
CA PRO A 526 36.47 -3.66 -1.01
C PRO A 526 36.66 -4.05 0.45
N VAL A 527 35.56 -4.20 1.17
CA VAL A 527 35.50 -4.62 2.57
C VAL A 527 34.72 -5.93 2.65
N ALA A 528 35.39 -7.01 3.06
CA ALA A 528 34.72 -8.31 3.27
C ALA A 528 33.83 -8.26 4.50
N LEU A 529 32.58 -8.72 4.34
CA LEU A 529 31.60 -8.76 5.41
C LEU A 529 31.50 -10.14 6.03
N PRO A 530 31.06 -10.26 7.29
CA PRO A 530 30.93 -11.55 7.98
C PRO A 530 30.02 -12.57 7.28
N ASN A 531 29.00 -12.07 6.53
CA ASN A 531 28.06 -12.91 5.76
C ASN A 531 28.64 -13.43 4.42
N GLY A 532 29.89 -13.07 4.10
CA GLY A 532 30.55 -13.44 2.85
C GLY A 532 30.31 -12.50 1.68
N ASP A 533 29.51 -11.44 1.87
CA ASP A 533 29.35 -10.36 0.87
C ASP A 533 30.56 -9.42 0.89
N ILE A 534 30.71 -8.64 -0.17
CA ILE A 534 31.72 -7.58 -0.26
C ILE A 534 31.01 -6.24 -0.35
N ARG A 535 31.40 -5.32 0.55
CA ARG A 535 31.00 -3.93 0.50
C ARG A 535 32.07 -3.11 -0.19
N PHE A 536 31.68 -2.35 -1.19
CA PHE A 536 32.52 -1.39 -1.88
C PHE A 536 32.28 -0.01 -1.29
N GLU A 537 33.25 0.49 -0.56
CA GLU A 537 33.24 1.82 0.05
C GLU A 537 34.09 2.79 -0.81
N SER A 538 33.78 4.07 -0.76
CA SER A 538 34.58 5.11 -1.42
C SER A 538 34.98 6.18 -0.40
N PRO A 539 36.26 6.40 -0.16
CA PRO A 539 36.75 7.47 0.73
C PRO A 539 36.27 8.87 0.31
N ALA A 540 36.14 9.09 -0.99
CA ALA A 540 35.66 10.35 -1.54
C ALA A 540 34.20 10.66 -1.15
N LEU A 541 33.37 9.62 -0.95
CA LEU A 541 31.98 9.78 -0.47
C LEU A 541 31.94 10.01 1.04
N ALA A 542 32.80 9.35 1.79
CA ALA A 542 32.88 9.51 3.25
C ALA A 542 33.35 10.91 3.66
N SER A 543 34.19 11.56 2.85
CA SER A 543 34.72 12.91 3.11
C SER A 543 33.73 14.04 2.79
N ASN A 544 32.63 13.73 2.07
CA ASN A 544 31.59 14.68 1.69
C ASN A 544 30.45 14.79 2.73
N LEU A 545 30.63 14.23 3.93
CA LEU A 545 29.73 14.50 5.04
C LEU A 545 29.87 15.98 5.43
N PRO A 546 28.86 16.82 5.19
CA PRO A 546 28.99 18.23 5.49
C PRO A 546 28.93 18.44 6.99
N GLY A 547 29.81 19.29 7.50
CA GLY A 547 29.79 19.75 8.89
C GLY A 547 28.73 20.80 9.20
N ASP A 548 27.92 21.20 8.23
CA ASP A 548 27.01 22.36 8.31
C ASP A 548 25.51 22.04 8.46
N GLY A 549 25.18 20.77 8.73
CA GLY A 549 23.79 20.37 8.98
C GLY A 549 22.91 20.18 7.72
N GLY A 550 23.50 20.21 6.52
CA GLY A 550 22.76 20.01 5.27
C GLY A 550 22.58 18.55 4.88
N VAL A 551 21.73 18.31 3.89
CA VAL A 551 21.61 17.03 3.21
C VAL A 551 22.32 17.13 1.88
N HIS A 552 23.27 16.24 1.66
CA HIS A 552 23.95 16.16 0.39
C HIS A 552 23.66 14.80 -0.25
N ALA A 553 23.67 14.76 -1.59
CA ALA A 553 23.59 13.51 -2.31
C ALA A 553 24.60 13.52 -3.44
N ALA A 554 25.32 12.42 -3.57
CA ALA A 554 25.97 12.06 -4.81
C ALA A 554 24.98 11.28 -5.68
N TYR A 555 25.00 11.49 -6.99
CA TYR A 555 24.27 10.63 -7.93
C TYR A 555 25.26 9.66 -8.54
N LEU A 556 25.19 8.43 -8.06
CA LEU A 556 26.17 7.40 -8.39
C LEU A 556 25.79 6.66 -9.67
N VAL A 557 26.80 6.20 -10.37
CA VAL A 557 26.67 5.35 -11.57
C VAL A 557 27.53 4.11 -11.37
N ALA A 558 26.91 3.00 -11.03
CA ALA A 558 27.56 1.70 -10.93
C ALA A 558 27.43 0.96 -12.26
N TYR A 559 28.55 0.51 -12.80
CA TYR A 559 28.59 -0.33 -13.98
C TYR A 559 28.71 -1.78 -13.53
N VAL A 560 27.66 -2.56 -13.76
CA VAL A 560 27.59 -3.95 -13.33
C VAL A 560 27.44 -4.90 -14.52
N GLY A 561 28.11 -6.03 -14.46
CA GLY A 561 28.16 -7.00 -15.55
C GLY A 561 29.51 -7.05 -16.25
N GLY A 562 29.54 -7.33 -17.54
CA GLY A 562 30.75 -7.53 -18.33
C GLY A 562 31.29 -8.95 -18.27
N ALA A 563 32.42 -9.20 -18.92
CA ALA A 563 32.98 -10.55 -19.12
C ALA A 563 33.31 -11.31 -17.82
N ALA A 564 33.58 -10.61 -16.72
CA ALA A 564 33.90 -11.20 -15.43
C ALA A 564 32.66 -11.59 -14.61
N CYS A 565 31.44 -11.19 -15.06
CA CYS A 565 30.21 -11.43 -14.34
C CYS A 565 29.56 -12.75 -14.80
N ASP A 566 29.51 -13.71 -13.91
CA ASP A 566 29.03 -15.06 -14.19
C ASP A 566 27.55 -15.26 -13.83
N THR A 567 26.84 -14.19 -13.44
CA THR A 567 25.44 -14.22 -13.09
C THR A 567 24.57 -13.37 -14.01
N MET A 568 23.37 -13.85 -14.33
CA MET A 568 22.37 -13.06 -15.07
C MET A 568 21.48 -12.22 -14.15
N ASN A 569 21.47 -12.46 -12.85
CA ASN A 569 20.73 -11.68 -11.88
C ASN A 569 21.63 -11.33 -10.71
N LEU A 570 21.97 -10.06 -10.60
CA LEU A 570 22.83 -9.54 -9.56
C LEU A 570 22.02 -8.73 -8.57
N GLN A 571 22.13 -9.04 -7.31
CA GLN A 571 21.61 -8.23 -6.25
C GLN A 571 22.67 -7.18 -5.88
N VAL A 572 22.32 -5.91 -6.07
CA VAL A 572 23.14 -4.77 -5.66
C VAL A 572 22.42 -4.10 -4.49
N THR A 573 23.08 -4.02 -3.34
CA THR A 573 22.48 -3.47 -2.13
C THR A 573 23.17 -2.15 -1.77
N GLN A 574 22.41 -1.06 -1.76
CA GLN A 574 22.84 0.22 -1.21
C GLN A 574 22.75 0.15 0.31
N ARG A 575 23.86 0.34 1.00
CA ARG A 575 23.89 0.31 2.45
C ARG A 575 23.91 1.71 3.03
N TYR A 576 23.05 1.95 3.98
CA TYR A 576 22.99 3.19 4.76
C TYR A 576 23.26 2.88 6.23
N ARG A 577 24.14 3.68 6.83
CA ARG A 577 24.47 3.59 8.26
C ARG A 577 23.81 4.75 8.98
N ALA A 578 22.97 4.44 9.95
CA ALA A 578 22.39 5.41 10.86
C ALA A 578 23.39 5.78 11.96
N MET A 579 23.23 6.98 12.53
CA MET A 579 24.05 7.40 13.69
C MET A 579 23.62 6.67 14.96
N THR A 580 22.33 6.36 15.08
CA THR A 580 21.80 5.57 16.21
C THR A 580 21.96 4.07 15.91
N PRO A 581 22.63 3.29 16.78
CA PRO A 581 22.79 1.86 16.60
C PRO A 581 21.44 1.13 16.45
N GLY A 582 21.34 0.25 15.46
CA GLY A 582 20.12 -0.53 15.19
C GLY A 582 19.15 0.11 14.20
N TYR A 583 19.42 1.32 13.70
CA TYR A 583 18.60 1.98 12.69
C TYR A 583 19.21 1.91 11.29
N ASP A 584 20.30 1.17 11.11
CA ASP A 584 20.88 0.90 9.79
C ASP A 584 19.83 0.32 8.85
N PHE A 585 19.88 0.70 7.59
CA PHE A 585 19.00 0.16 6.58
C PHE A 585 19.72 -0.07 5.25
N SER A 586 19.07 -0.80 4.38
CA SER A 586 19.59 -1.11 3.05
C SER A 586 18.47 -1.02 2.02
N HIS A 587 18.84 -0.63 0.80
CA HIS A 587 17.99 -0.67 -0.36
C HIS A 587 18.58 -1.62 -1.39
N GLY A 588 17.89 -2.73 -1.66
CA GLY A 588 18.34 -3.76 -2.59
C GLY A 588 17.70 -3.58 -3.98
N VAL A 589 18.53 -3.56 -5.00
CA VAL A 589 18.11 -3.55 -6.41
C VAL A 589 18.57 -4.82 -7.09
N ASN A 590 17.63 -5.56 -7.70
CA ASN A 590 17.98 -6.70 -8.51
C ASN A 590 18.17 -6.27 -9.96
N VAL A 591 19.31 -6.61 -10.50
CA VAL A 591 19.72 -6.24 -11.84
C VAL A 591 19.83 -7.48 -12.69
N ALA A 592 19.04 -7.55 -13.74
CA ALA A 592 19.29 -8.55 -14.76
C ALA A 592 20.49 -8.10 -15.61
N VAL A 593 21.56 -8.82 -15.49
CA VAL A 593 22.82 -8.59 -16.21
C VAL A 593 22.77 -9.35 -17.54
N PRO A 594 22.93 -8.67 -18.69
CA PRO A 594 23.00 -9.37 -19.98
C PRO A 594 24.28 -10.21 -20.04
N LEU A 595 24.23 -11.32 -20.75
CA LEU A 595 25.40 -12.15 -21.07
C LEU A 595 26.32 -11.48 -22.13
N SER A 596 26.36 -10.18 -22.18
CA SER A 596 27.21 -9.42 -23.09
C SER A 596 28.40 -8.86 -22.33
N ASP A 597 29.49 -8.57 -23.04
CA ASP A 597 30.67 -7.93 -22.46
C ASP A 597 30.40 -6.47 -22.03
N GLU A 598 29.22 -5.93 -22.40
CA GLU A 598 28.84 -4.56 -22.04
C GLU A 598 28.08 -4.53 -20.70
N PRO A 599 28.53 -3.73 -19.72
CA PRO A 599 27.90 -3.63 -18.43
C PRO A 599 26.60 -2.81 -18.48
N VAL A 600 25.73 -3.06 -17.53
CA VAL A 600 24.54 -2.24 -17.26
C VAL A 600 24.94 -1.05 -16.40
N ALA A 601 24.51 0.14 -16.76
CA ALA A 601 24.70 1.33 -15.95
C ALA A 601 23.51 1.50 -15.00
N LEU A 602 23.76 1.40 -13.70
CA LEU A 602 22.82 1.67 -12.63
C LEU A 602 23.07 3.05 -12.08
N TYR A 603 22.04 3.89 -12.06
CA TYR A 603 22.12 5.21 -11.45
C TYR A 603 21.26 5.20 -10.19
N PHE A 604 21.76 5.75 -9.14
CA PHE A 604 21.03 5.86 -7.86
C PHE A 604 21.61 6.98 -6.99
N PRO A 605 20.78 7.62 -6.15
CA PRO A 605 21.27 8.61 -5.19
C PRO A 605 21.97 7.91 -4.03
N ALA A 606 23.10 8.49 -3.61
CA ALA A 606 23.71 8.21 -2.32
C ALA A 606 23.43 9.38 -1.39
N TYR A 607 22.47 9.24 -0.51
CA TYR A 607 22.05 10.29 0.40
C TYR A 607 22.89 10.31 1.68
N PHE A 608 23.15 11.52 2.17
CA PHE A 608 23.77 11.80 3.45
C PHE A 608 22.88 12.80 4.19
N ARG A 609 22.46 12.47 5.40
CA ARG A 609 21.59 13.33 6.18
C ARG A 609 22.18 13.57 7.56
N ASN A 610 22.52 14.81 7.86
CA ASN A 610 22.97 15.25 9.19
C ASN A 610 21.79 15.70 10.06
N PRO A 611 21.90 15.57 11.39
CA PRO A 611 20.84 15.98 12.28
C PRO A 611 20.66 17.50 12.25
N GLY A 612 19.46 17.94 11.84
CA GLY A 612 19.03 19.33 12.02
C GLY A 612 18.11 19.52 13.22
N SER A 613 17.58 18.42 13.80
CA SER A 613 16.67 18.43 14.91
C SER A 613 16.83 17.21 15.82
N THR A 614 16.25 17.26 17.01
CA THR A 614 16.21 16.16 17.98
C THR A 614 15.00 15.25 17.83
N ASP A 615 14.17 15.44 16.79
CA ASP A 615 12.97 14.64 16.57
C ASP A 615 13.34 13.23 16.05
N ALA A 616 12.68 12.21 16.57
CA ALA A 616 12.96 10.79 16.27
C ALA A 616 12.78 10.40 14.78
N ILE A 617 12.08 11.23 13.99
CA ILE A 617 11.92 11.03 12.53
C ILE A 617 13.15 11.57 11.77
N ASP A 618 13.97 12.34 12.43
CA ASP A 618 15.11 13.05 11.86
C ASP A 618 16.43 12.30 12.09
N GLU A 619 16.38 10.95 12.08
CA GLU A 619 17.56 10.11 12.25
C GLU A 619 18.64 10.45 11.21
N PRO A 620 19.84 10.83 11.64
CA PRO A 620 20.95 11.06 10.73
C PRO A 620 21.44 9.74 10.13
N PHE A 621 21.72 9.77 8.86
CA PHE A 621 22.30 8.63 8.17
C PHE A 621 23.22 9.02 7.03
N GLY A 622 24.07 8.08 6.60
CA GLY A 622 24.96 8.25 5.47
C GLY A 622 25.05 6.98 4.62
N PHE A 623 25.31 7.18 3.34
CA PHE A 623 25.59 6.09 2.44
C PHE A 623 26.92 5.42 2.84
N ALA A 624 26.88 4.11 3.13
CA ALA A 624 28.03 3.35 3.61
C ALA A 624 28.71 2.52 2.51
N GLY A 625 28.09 2.40 1.33
CA GLY A 625 28.67 1.67 0.20
C GLY A 625 27.67 0.77 -0.52
N LEU A 626 28.19 0.08 -1.54
CA LEU A 626 27.44 -0.95 -2.28
C LEU A 626 27.86 -2.34 -1.80
N GLU A 627 26.89 -3.18 -1.47
CA GLU A 627 27.13 -4.58 -1.10
C GLU A 627 26.72 -5.48 -2.26
N LEU A 628 27.60 -6.41 -2.59
CA LEU A 628 27.37 -7.47 -3.56
C LEU A 628 27.69 -8.82 -2.93
N PRO A 629 27.02 -9.91 -3.37
CA PRO A 629 27.41 -11.25 -2.96
C PRO A 629 28.90 -11.51 -3.31
N GLY A 630 29.69 -12.03 -2.38
CA GLY A 630 31.13 -12.20 -2.59
C GLY A 630 31.50 -13.04 -3.81
N ALA A 631 30.63 -14.02 -4.17
CA ALA A 631 30.80 -14.81 -5.39
C ALA A 631 30.65 -13.99 -6.70
N HIS A 632 30.07 -12.81 -6.61
CA HIS A 632 29.77 -11.94 -7.76
C HIS A 632 30.34 -10.53 -7.58
N ALA A 633 31.35 -10.38 -6.73
CA ALA A 633 32.00 -9.09 -6.49
C ALA A 633 32.61 -8.52 -7.76
N ASP A 634 33.17 -9.37 -8.61
CA ASP A 634 33.77 -8.99 -9.90
C ASP A 634 32.75 -8.46 -10.93
N CYS A 635 31.45 -8.59 -10.64
CA CYS A 635 30.40 -8.00 -11.47
C CYS A 635 30.36 -6.46 -11.35
N LEU A 636 30.92 -5.86 -10.31
CA LEU A 636 31.05 -4.39 -10.24
C LEU A 636 32.30 -3.94 -10.97
N VAL A 637 32.14 -3.48 -12.20
CA VAL A 637 33.25 -3.05 -13.07
C VAL A 637 33.85 -1.72 -12.60
N ARG A 638 33.00 -0.74 -12.27
CA ARG A 638 33.40 0.58 -11.76
C ARG A 638 32.24 1.31 -11.11
N LEU A 639 32.57 2.27 -10.26
CA LEU A 639 31.63 3.25 -9.70
C LEU A 639 32.09 4.65 -10.09
N SER A 640 31.16 5.52 -10.41
CA SER A 640 31.43 6.93 -10.75
C SER A 640 30.35 7.80 -10.13
N THR A 641 30.59 9.09 -9.99
CA THR A 641 29.59 10.09 -9.65
C THR A 641 29.31 11.00 -10.82
N LEU A 642 28.07 11.43 -10.98
CA LEU A 642 27.64 12.41 -11.97
C LEU A 642 28.07 13.81 -11.50
N ASN A 643 28.71 14.60 -12.38
CA ASN A 643 29.29 15.87 -11.95
C ASN A 643 28.25 16.99 -11.78
N ASP A 644 27.17 16.97 -12.57
CA ASP A 644 26.10 17.96 -12.47
C ASP A 644 24.73 17.25 -12.44
N THR A 645 23.98 17.52 -11.39
CA THR A 645 22.65 16.98 -11.17
C THR A 645 21.56 18.06 -11.12
N THR A 646 21.92 19.32 -11.32
CA THR A 646 20.99 20.46 -11.17
C THR A 646 19.87 20.46 -12.21
N SER A 647 20.13 19.93 -13.41
CA SER A 647 19.14 19.79 -14.48
C SER A 647 18.13 18.67 -14.25
N LEU A 648 18.43 17.71 -13.37
CA LEU A 648 17.60 16.52 -13.17
C LEU A 648 16.33 16.85 -12.37
N PRO A 649 15.13 16.39 -12.78
CA PRO A 649 13.89 16.64 -12.05
C PRO A 649 13.88 15.98 -10.66
N ALA A 650 14.41 14.76 -10.58
CA ALA A 650 14.63 14.01 -9.34
C ALA A 650 15.83 13.10 -9.54
N LEU A 651 16.47 12.66 -8.45
CA LEU A 651 17.44 11.59 -8.50
C LEU A 651 16.69 10.26 -8.30
N LEU A 652 16.53 9.52 -9.39
CA LEU A 652 15.79 8.25 -9.43
C LEU A 652 16.76 7.09 -9.61
N ASP A 653 16.33 5.91 -9.23
CA ASP A 653 17.00 4.67 -9.64
C ASP A 653 16.77 4.43 -11.13
N LEU A 654 17.86 4.43 -11.91
CA LEU A 654 17.82 4.18 -13.35
C LEU A 654 18.61 2.91 -13.69
N ARG A 655 18.13 2.19 -14.71
CA ARG A 655 18.75 0.96 -15.23
C ARG A 655 18.90 1.07 -16.73
N LEU A 656 20.05 1.57 -17.18
CA LEU A 656 20.33 1.76 -18.60
C LEU A 656 21.18 0.59 -19.11
N ARG A 657 20.50 -0.38 -19.75
CA ARG A 657 21.14 -1.50 -20.46
C ARG A 657 21.49 -1.10 -21.88
N PRO A 658 22.46 -1.75 -22.54
CA PRO A 658 22.66 -1.60 -23.95
C PRO A 658 21.34 -1.78 -24.73
N GLY A 659 21.01 -0.84 -25.60
CA GLY A 659 19.73 -0.82 -26.33
C GLY A 659 18.53 -0.33 -25.53
N TRP A 660 18.73 0.33 -24.38
CA TRP A 660 17.68 0.93 -23.55
C TRP A 660 16.76 1.90 -24.31
N GLU A 661 17.24 2.49 -25.38
CA GLU A 661 16.48 3.41 -26.23
C GLU A 661 15.22 2.75 -26.83
N ARG A 662 15.20 1.41 -26.92
CA ARG A 662 14.07 0.64 -27.44
C ARG A 662 13.06 0.27 -26.36
N ALA A 663 13.43 0.40 -25.09
CA ALA A 663 12.54 0.06 -23.98
C ALA A 663 11.42 1.09 -23.84
N THR A 664 10.28 0.68 -23.27
CA THR A 664 9.13 1.54 -23.03
C THR A 664 9.40 2.48 -21.86
N PRO A 665 9.43 3.80 -22.06
CA PRO A 665 9.73 4.77 -21.02
C PRO A 665 8.46 5.29 -20.32
N TYR A 666 7.53 4.41 -20.02
CA TYR A 666 6.33 4.66 -19.24
C TYR A 666 5.78 3.37 -18.64
N ALA A 667 5.01 3.51 -17.58
CA ALA A 667 4.34 2.41 -16.93
C ALA A 667 3.13 1.92 -17.75
N THR A 668 2.86 0.61 -17.64
CA THR A 668 1.69 -0.02 -18.27
C THR A 668 0.79 -0.64 -17.21
N ILE A 669 -0.50 -0.71 -17.50
CA ILE A 669 -1.47 -1.40 -16.64
C ILE A 669 -1.53 -2.83 -17.12
N SER A 670 -1.16 -3.78 -16.26
CA SER A 670 -1.06 -5.20 -16.61
C SER A 670 -2.40 -5.94 -16.62
N GLY A 671 -3.50 -5.25 -16.29
CA GLY A 671 -4.82 -5.84 -16.20
C GLY A 671 -5.07 -6.59 -14.89
N VAL A 672 -6.19 -7.35 -14.82
CA VAL A 672 -6.73 -7.97 -13.61
C VAL A 672 -5.80 -9.03 -12.99
N GLU A 673 -4.92 -9.62 -13.75
CA GLU A 673 -3.84 -10.43 -13.22
C GLU A 673 -2.61 -9.53 -13.06
N PRO A 674 -2.12 -9.32 -11.84
CA PRO A 674 -0.83 -8.70 -11.65
C PRO A 674 0.21 -9.62 -12.28
N ARG A 675 0.53 -9.33 -13.51
CA ARG A 675 1.68 -9.95 -14.13
C ARG A 675 2.90 -9.45 -13.36
N GLN A 676 3.36 -10.31 -12.58
CA GLN A 676 4.63 -10.53 -11.96
C GLN A 676 5.80 -9.82 -12.65
N ASN A 677 5.93 -8.51 -12.47
CA ASN A 677 7.21 -7.87 -12.71
C ASN A 677 8.22 -8.15 -11.58
N LEU A 678 7.76 -8.78 -10.51
CA LEU A 678 8.63 -9.39 -9.51
C LEU A 678 9.36 -10.63 -10.05
N ALA A 679 8.98 -11.15 -11.21
CA ALA A 679 9.63 -12.27 -11.86
C ALA A 679 11.06 -12.01 -12.36
N GLU A 680 11.45 -10.75 -12.52
CA GLU A 680 12.87 -10.45 -12.79
C GLU A 680 13.76 -10.65 -11.56
N VAL A 681 13.13 -10.86 -10.38
CA VAL A 681 13.87 -10.81 -9.13
C VAL A 681 14.40 -12.17 -8.70
N TYR A 682 13.72 -13.29 -8.99
CA TYR A 682 14.05 -14.53 -8.27
C TYR A 682 13.86 -15.84 -9.02
N THR A 683 13.72 -15.85 -10.33
CA THR A 683 13.80 -17.11 -11.08
C THR A 683 15.07 -17.15 -11.91
N PHE A 684 15.98 -18.01 -11.53
CA PHE A 684 16.92 -18.52 -12.52
C PHE A 684 16.10 -19.20 -13.61
N PRO A 685 16.19 -18.80 -14.88
CA PRO A 685 15.67 -19.62 -15.96
C PRO A 685 16.22 -21.02 -15.78
N ALA A 686 15.39 -22.04 -15.96
CA ALA A 686 15.78 -23.44 -15.78
C ALA A 686 17.07 -23.81 -16.54
N ASP A 687 17.40 -23.06 -17.57
CA ASP A 687 18.60 -23.24 -18.40
C ASP A 687 19.89 -22.71 -17.78
N LEU A 688 19.84 -21.70 -16.88
CA LEU A 688 21.03 -21.14 -16.24
C LEU A 688 21.36 -21.78 -14.90
N ALA A 689 20.33 -22.21 -14.17
CA ALA A 689 20.51 -23.13 -13.06
C ALA A 689 21.33 -24.37 -13.48
N ARG A 690 21.30 -24.68 -14.77
CA ARG A 690 22.00 -25.85 -15.33
C ARG A 690 23.52 -25.72 -15.40
N THR A 691 24.12 -24.54 -15.42
CA THR A 691 25.59 -24.43 -15.60
C THR A 691 26.31 -24.30 -14.26
N THR A 692 25.88 -23.45 -13.36
CA THR A 692 26.53 -23.28 -12.03
C THR A 692 25.97 -24.26 -10.97
N VAL A 693 24.75 -24.72 -11.17
CA VAL A 693 24.04 -25.65 -10.28
C VAL A 693 24.21 -27.10 -10.73
N LYS A 694 24.71 -27.39 -11.95
CA LYS A 694 24.90 -28.77 -12.44
C LYS A 694 25.70 -29.64 -11.48
N SER A 695 26.74 -29.13 -10.88
CA SER A 695 27.54 -29.91 -9.89
C SER A 695 26.80 -30.14 -8.57
N SER A 696 26.04 -29.15 -8.11
CA SER A 696 25.23 -29.28 -6.89
C SER A 696 23.96 -30.09 -7.12
N LEU A 697 23.33 -29.98 -8.29
CA LEU A 697 22.14 -30.76 -8.65
C LEU A 697 22.44 -32.21 -9.02
N ALA A 698 23.67 -32.52 -9.37
CA ALA A 698 24.13 -33.90 -9.59
C ALA A 698 24.34 -34.67 -8.28
N ALA A 699 24.56 -33.98 -7.17
CA ALA A 699 24.72 -34.60 -5.86
C ALA A 699 23.37 -35.03 -5.27
N THR A 700 23.32 -36.17 -4.64
CA THR A 700 22.12 -36.61 -3.90
C THR A 700 22.03 -35.86 -2.58
N PRO A 701 21.00 -35.05 -2.34
CA PRO A 701 20.87 -34.33 -1.09
C PRO A 701 20.51 -35.29 0.06
N ALA A 702 20.97 -34.97 1.26
CA ALA A 702 20.49 -35.62 2.47
C ALA A 702 19.04 -35.21 2.71
N ALA A 703 18.14 -36.19 2.70
CA ALA A 703 16.69 -35.93 2.90
C ALA A 703 16.43 -35.52 4.36
N PHE A 704 15.40 -34.66 4.53
CA PHE A 704 14.81 -34.46 5.85
C PHE A 704 13.92 -35.65 6.23
N LEU A 705 13.91 -35.98 7.51
CA LEU A 705 13.02 -36.99 8.06
C LEU A 705 11.74 -36.32 8.62
N PRO A 706 10.61 -37.03 8.72
CA PRO A 706 9.43 -36.50 9.40
C PRO A 706 9.71 -36.02 10.83
N SER A 707 10.67 -36.66 11.51
CA SER A 707 11.15 -36.28 12.86
C SER A 707 11.89 -34.93 12.88
N ASP A 708 12.38 -34.44 11.74
CA ASP A 708 13.05 -33.16 11.62
C ASP A 708 12.06 -31.97 11.53
N ILE A 709 10.78 -32.26 11.36
CA ILE A 709 9.75 -31.21 11.27
C ILE A 709 9.49 -30.63 12.67
N LEU A 710 9.55 -29.30 12.78
CA LEU A 710 9.17 -28.54 13.97
C LEU A 710 7.69 -28.12 13.89
N LYS A 711 7.32 -27.53 12.77
CA LYS A 711 5.94 -27.11 12.47
C LYS A 711 5.61 -27.41 11.02
N VAL A 712 4.36 -27.75 10.76
CA VAL A 712 3.89 -28.10 9.42
C VAL A 712 2.45 -27.64 9.22
N SER A 713 2.17 -27.11 8.04
CA SER A 713 0.80 -26.84 7.60
C SER A 713 0.05 -28.15 7.37
N PRO A 714 -1.26 -28.22 7.69
CA PRO A 714 -2.09 -29.42 7.41
C PRO A 714 -2.12 -29.83 5.92
N THR A 715 -1.73 -28.93 5.05
CA THR A 715 -1.72 -29.11 3.60
C THR A 715 -0.35 -29.43 3.03
N PHE A 716 0.64 -29.65 3.89
CA PHE A 716 2.00 -30.02 3.50
C PHE A 716 2.20 -31.51 3.69
N GLU A 717 2.71 -32.17 2.66
CA GLU A 717 3.08 -33.58 2.68
C GLU A 717 4.55 -33.74 2.32
N MET A 718 5.25 -34.61 3.04
CA MET A 718 6.63 -34.95 2.78
C MET A 718 6.76 -36.45 2.56
N ASN A 719 7.36 -36.84 1.45
CA ASN A 719 7.71 -38.21 1.15
C ASN A 719 9.21 -38.28 0.75
N GLY A 720 10.06 -38.55 1.72
CA GLY A 720 11.50 -38.50 1.54
C GLY A 720 12.00 -37.10 1.13
N VAL A 721 12.63 -37.01 -0.03
CA VAL A 721 13.10 -35.72 -0.59
C VAL A 721 12.03 -34.97 -1.35
N SER A 722 10.87 -35.57 -1.61
CA SER A 722 9.76 -34.94 -2.35
C SER A 722 8.77 -34.33 -1.36
N TRP A 723 8.40 -33.08 -1.61
CA TRP A 723 7.43 -32.34 -0.81
C TRP A 723 6.28 -31.87 -1.66
N ARG A 724 5.10 -31.86 -1.10
CA ARG A 724 3.92 -31.29 -1.73
C ARG A 724 3.22 -30.36 -0.77
N ALA A 725 2.85 -29.19 -1.24
CA ALA A 725 2.06 -28.26 -0.48
C ALA A 725 0.90 -27.75 -1.31
N GLU A 726 -0.29 -27.85 -0.74
CA GLU A 726 -1.50 -27.21 -1.28
C GLU A 726 -2.09 -26.36 -0.18
N GLY A 727 -2.44 -25.11 -0.46
CA GLY A 727 -3.02 -24.27 0.58
C GLY A 727 -3.49 -22.93 0.11
N VAL A 728 -4.32 -22.34 0.96
CA VAL A 728 -4.69 -20.94 0.84
C VAL A 728 -3.64 -20.14 1.57
N GLY A 729 -2.99 -19.24 0.88
CA GLY A 729 -1.91 -18.48 1.43
C GLY A 729 -2.34 -17.47 2.48
N GLY A 730 -1.54 -17.33 3.52
CA GLY A 730 -1.48 -16.14 4.36
C GLY A 730 -0.69 -15.03 3.64
N VAL A 731 -0.90 -13.82 4.02
CA VAL A 731 -0.72 -12.60 3.28
C VAL A 731 0.68 -12.04 3.25
N GLY A 732 1.05 -11.51 2.13
CA GLY A 732 2.30 -10.80 1.88
C GLY A 732 2.41 -9.44 2.54
N GLY A 733 3.62 -9.07 2.77
CA GLY A 733 4.08 -7.70 2.93
C GLY A 733 4.49 -7.30 4.33
N ARG A 734 3.83 -7.68 5.42
CA ARG A 734 4.22 -7.33 6.81
C ARG A 734 3.52 -8.18 7.88
N GLY A 735 2.95 -9.32 7.51
CA GLY A 735 2.48 -10.32 8.45
C GLY A 735 3.49 -11.46 8.61
N PRO A 736 3.38 -12.30 9.62
CA PRO A 736 4.19 -13.50 9.68
C PRO A 736 3.95 -14.30 8.40
N LEU A 737 5.03 -14.60 7.67
CA LEU A 737 4.99 -15.54 6.54
C LEU A 737 4.37 -16.83 7.07
N LEU A 738 3.32 -17.30 6.42
CA LEU A 738 2.75 -18.58 6.79
C LEU A 738 3.75 -19.67 6.36
N TYR A 739 4.42 -20.26 7.32
CA TYR A 739 5.32 -21.37 7.06
C TYR A 739 4.50 -22.61 6.66
N LEU A 740 4.78 -23.13 5.48
CA LEU A 740 4.24 -24.41 5.03
C LEU A 740 4.91 -25.56 5.77
N VAL A 741 6.22 -25.43 5.96
CA VAL A 741 7.01 -26.29 6.82
C VAL A 741 8.16 -25.52 7.45
N GLU A 742 8.42 -25.77 8.72
CA GLU A 742 9.57 -25.31 9.48
C GLU A 742 10.29 -26.52 10.05
N MET A 743 11.57 -26.69 9.69
CA MET A 743 12.40 -27.78 10.20
C MET A 743 12.99 -27.42 11.56
N LYS A 744 13.30 -28.42 12.37
CA LYS A 744 14.01 -28.23 13.63
C LYS A 744 15.38 -27.57 13.40
N PRO A 745 15.86 -26.73 14.33
CA PRO A 745 17.20 -26.17 14.25
C PRO A 745 18.24 -27.27 14.09
N ARG A 746 19.15 -27.06 13.15
CA ARG A 746 20.26 -27.96 12.89
C ARG A 746 21.53 -27.15 12.73
N ARG A 747 22.60 -27.56 13.38
CA ARG A 747 23.91 -26.93 13.20
C ARG A 747 24.44 -27.22 11.81
N LEU A 748 24.63 -26.17 11.03
CA LEU A 748 25.13 -26.23 9.68
C LEU A 748 26.45 -25.48 9.58
N ALA A 749 27.40 -26.05 8.84
CA ALA A 749 28.67 -25.41 8.56
C ALA A 749 28.54 -24.43 7.37
N LYS A 750 29.36 -23.38 7.38
CA LYS A 750 29.47 -22.44 6.26
C LYS A 750 29.70 -23.22 4.95
N GLY A 751 28.95 -22.83 3.92
CA GLY A 751 29.03 -23.46 2.61
C GLY A 751 28.18 -24.73 2.45
N THR A 752 27.59 -25.30 3.53
CA THR A 752 26.51 -26.28 3.37
C THR A 752 25.44 -25.73 2.46
N THR A 753 24.95 -26.55 1.54
CA THR A 753 24.03 -26.08 0.51
C THR A 753 22.67 -26.73 0.67
N PHE A 754 21.61 -25.92 0.87
CA PHE A 754 20.24 -26.39 0.73
C PHE A 754 19.84 -26.29 -0.74
N ILE A 755 19.23 -27.35 -1.26
CA ILE A 755 18.67 -27.36 -2.61
C ILE A 755 17.19 -27.73 -2.56
N ALA A 756 16.41 -27.15 -3.47
CA ALA A 756 15.05 -27.58 -3.75
C ALA A 756 14.75 -27.38 -5.25
N ASP A 757 14.23 -28.39 -5.91
CA ASP A 757 13.73 -28.28 -7.26
C ASP A 757 12.34 -28.89 -7.39
N GLY A 758 11.52 -28.33 -8.27
CA GLY A 758 10.14 -28.76 -8.41
C GLY A 758 9.36 -27.93 -9.41
N THR A 759 8.04 -27.91 -9.24
CA THR A 759 7.12 -27.17 -10.10
C THR A 759 6.15 -26.39 -9.22
N ILE A 760 5.94 -25.12 -9.55
CA ILE A 760 4.82 -24.33 -9.02
C ILE A 760 3.70 -24.40 -10.04
N GLU A 761 2.60 -25.03 -9.66
CA GLU A 761 1.38 -25.08 -10.47
C GLU A 761 0.56 -23.80 -10.27
N LYS A 762 0.62 -23.23 -9.05
CA LYS A 762 -0.12 -22.03 -8.68
C LYS A 762 0.52 -21.31 -7.49
N GLY A 763 0.48 -19.96 -7.50
CA GLY A 763 1.03 -19.13 -6.42
C GLY A 763 2.54 -19.02 -6.46
N GLY A 764 3.16 -18.95 -5.29
CA GLY A 764 4.60 -18.89 -5.11
C GLY A 764 5.03 -19.40 -3.74
N VAL A 765 6.31 -19.66 -3.57
CA VAL A 765 6.89 -20.09 -2.30
C VAL A 765 8.18 -19.33 -2.00
N THR A 766 8.51 -19.24 -0.74
CA THR A 766 9.80 -18.75 -0.26
C THR A 766 10.51 -19.91 0.44
N PHE A 767 11.69 -20.19 -0.02
CA PHE A 767 12.62 -21.09 0.70
C PHE A 767 13.66 -20.25 1.43
N GLY A 768 14.08 -20.68 2.61
CA GLY A 768 15.16 -19.99 3.27
C GLY A 768 15.67 -20.65 4.55
N LEU A 769 16.69 -20.01 5.09
CA LEU A 769 17.33 -20.36 6.35
C LEU A 769 16.98 -19.30 7.39
N VAL A 770 16.44 -19.72 8.51
CA VAL A 770 16.09 -18.87 9.65
C VAL A 770 17.04 -19.15 10.80
N ARG A 771 17.60 -18.11 11.40
CA ARG A 771 18.48 -18.17 12.57
C ARG A 771 17.99 -17.15 13.60
N ASN A 772 17.86 -17.54 14.85
CA ASN A 772 17.33 -16.67 15.92
C ASN A 772 15.98 -16.01 15.57
N ASP A 773 15.10 -16.79 14.88
CA ASP A 773 13.79 -16.35 14.39
C ASP A 773 13.80 -15.23 13.34
N GLU A 774 14.97 -14.93 12.77
CA GLU A 774 15.14 -14.00 11.64
C GLU A 774 15.63 -14.74 10.39
N TRP A 775 15.23 -14.23 9.21
CA TRP A 775 15.69 -14.77 7.93
C TRP A 775 17.16 -14.43 7.70
N ALA A 776 18.03 -15.45 7.76
CA ALA A 776 19.43 -15.29 7.40
C ALA A 776 19.63 -15.25 5.87
N VAL A 777 18.90 -16.11 5.16
CA VAL A 777 18.86 -16.14 3.69
C VAL A 777 17.45 -16.56 3.25
N GLN A 778 16.91 -15.92 2.22
CA GLN A 778 15.62 -16.32 1.64
C GLN A 778 15.64 -16.17 0.11
N ILE A 779 14.99 -17.11 -0.57
CA ILE A 779 14.76 -17.07 -2.01
C ILE A 779 13.27 -17.21 -2.28
N HIS A 780 12.73 -16.27 -3.04
CA HIS A 780 11.34 -16.27 -3.43
C HIS A 780 11.17 -16.85 -4.83
N VAL A 781 10.31 -17.84 -4.96
CA VAL A 781 9.92 -18.42 -6.24
C VAL A 781 8.46 -18.07 -6.48
N VAL A 782 8.22 -17.15 -7.41
CA VAL A 782 6.89 -16.55 -7.63
C VAL A 782 6.32 -16.80 -9.03
N GLN A 783 7.08 -17.52 -9.89
CA GLN A 783 6.61 -17.90 -11.22
C GLN A 783 6.07 -19.34 -11.21
N THR A 784 4.95 -19.54 -11.91
CA THR A 784 4.46 -20.88 -12.25
C THR A 784 5.41 -21.57 -13.24
N GLY A 785 5.60 -22.85 -13.07
CA GLY A 785 6.52 -23.65 -13.87
C GLY A 785 7.62 -24.28 -13.04
N ASP A 786 8.59 -24.87 -13.70
CA ASP A 786 9.71 -25.54 -13.06
C ASP A 786 10.66 -24.54 -12.41
N PHE A 787 11.13 -24.86 -11.23
CA PHE A 787 12.08 -24.07 -10.47
C PHE A 787 13.24 -24.91 -9.91
N SER A 788 14.35 -24.22 -9.62
CA SER A 788 15.46 -24.76 -8.85
C SER A 788 15.95 -23.68 -7.89
N VAL A 789 16.13 -24.02 -6.63
CA VAL A 789 16.61 -23.14 -5.56
C VAL A 789 17.88 -23.75 -4.97
N VAL A 790 18.88 -22.89 -4.79
CA VAL A 790 20.15 -23.24 -4.14
C VAL A 790 20.47 -22.16 -3.12
N ILE A 791 20.54 -22.52 -1.83
CA ILE A 791 20.87 -21.63 -0.72
C ILE A 791 22.12 -22.12 -0.04
N LYS A 792 23.17 -21.33 -0.03
CA LYS A 792 24.40 -21.62 0.74
C LYS A 792 24.26 -21.06 2.16
N VAL A 793 24.68 -21.84 3.14
CA VAL A 793 24.77 -21.41 4.53
C VAL A 793 25.86 -20.35 4.64
N PRO A 794 25.53 -19.12 5.08
CA PRO A 794 26.47 -18.00 5.05
C PRO A 794 27.59 -18.10 6.09
N GLU A 795 27.31 -18.68 7.24
CA GLU A 795 28.26 -18.87 8.34
C GLU A 795 27.90 -20.10 9.19
N ASP A 796 28.80 -20.57 10.05
CA ASP A 796 28.51 -21.65 10.96
C ASP A 796 27.43 -21.25 11.96
N GLY A 797 26.41 -22.08 12.15
CA GLY A 797 25.35 -21.77 13.11
C GLY A 797 24.19 -22.75 13.10
N ASP A 798 23.26 -22.51 14.01
CA ASP A 798 22.02 -23.27 14.08
C ASP A 798 20.96 -22.63 13.19
N TYR A 799 20.53 -23.36 12.17
CA TYR A 799 19.56 -22.90 11.20
C TYR A 799 18.33 -23.79 11.13
N LYS A 800 17.18 -23.16 10.97
CA LYS A 800 15.95 -23.82 10.56
C LYS A 800 15.80 -23.68 9.04
N VAL A 801 15.57 -24.78 8.34
CA VAL A 801 15.14 -24.71 6.94
C VAL A 801 13.63 -24.48 6.92
N VAL A 802 13.19 -23.50 6.15
CA VAL A 802 11.80 -23.08 6.09
C VAL A 802 11.34 -23.01 4.65
N MET A 803 10.12 -23.49 4.38
CA MET A 803 9.37 -23.24 3.17
C MET A 803 8.11 -22.48 3.57
N ALA A 804 7.91 -21.30 3.05
CA ALA A 804 6.79 -20.43 3.37
C ALA A 804 5.98 -20.10 2.12
N ASN A 805 4.71 -19.79 2.29
CA ASN A 805 3.92 -19.21 1.25
C ASN A 805 4.51 -17.87 0.79
N ASN A 806 4.56 -17.65 -0.53
CA ASN A 806 4.87 -16.35 -1.08
C ASN A 806 3.66 -15.81 -1.85
N LEU A 807 3.00 -14.84 -1.24
CA LEU A 807 1.79 -14.22 -1.81
C LEU A 807 2.06 -12.97 -2.60
N ARG A 808 3.31 -12.58 -2.80
CA ARG A 808 3.65 -11.51 -3.74
C ARG A 808 3.16 -11.81 -5.16
N GLY A 809 2.80 -13.08 -5.43
CA GLY A 809 2.19 -13.52 -6.69
C GLY A 809 0.67 -13.47 -6.74
N MET A 810 -0.03 -12.77 -5.84
CA MET A 810 -1.50 -12.58 -5.81
C MET A 810 -2.38 -13.83 -6.05
N SER A 811 -1.83 -15.01 -5.98
CA SER A 811 -2.62 -16.24 -5.88
C SER A 811 -2.83 -16.56 -4.41
N LEU A 812 -4.09 -16.63 -3.98
CA LEU A 812 -4.47 -17.09 -2.66
C LEU A 812 -4.22 -18.57 -2.43
N GLU A 813 -3.99 -19.30 -3.50
CA GLU A 813 -3.72 -20.72 -3.49
C GLU A 813 -2.30 -20.94 -3.92
N ASN A 814 -1.58 -21.65 -3.10
CA ASN A 814 -0.33 -22.26 -3.50
C ASN A 814 -0.57 -23.71 -3.82
N ARG A 815 -0.03 -24.14 -4.96
CA ARG A 815 0.13 -25.54 -5.30
C ARG A 815 1.54 -25.75 -5.80
N VAL A 816 2.32 -26.41 -4.99
CA VAL A 816 3.75 -26.61 -5.20
C VAL A 816 4.08 -28.07 -5.04
N ALA A 817 4.73 -28.63 -6.03
CA ALA A 817 5.32 -29.97 -6.00
C ALA A 817 6.83 -29.84 -6.03
N VAL A 818 7.47 -30.05 -4.91
CA VAL A 818 8.93 -30.11 -4.81
C VAL A 818 9.34 -31.55 -5.09
N ARG A 819 10.06 -31.76 -6.19
CA ARG A 819 10.56 -33.10 -6.58
C ARG A 819 11.70 -33.54 -5.69
N ARG A 820 12.50 -32.59 -5.24
CA ARG A 820 13.69 -32.86 -4.45
C ARG A 820 14.03 -31.66 -3.56
N ALA A 821 14.18 -31.91 -2.25
CA ALA A 821 14.69 -30.94 -1.29
C ALA A 821 15.63 -31.62 -0.28
N GLY A 822 16.69 -30.92 0.12
CA GLY A 822 17.61 -31.43 1.13
C GLY A 822 18.91 -30.63 1.21
N LEU A 823 19.83 -31.13 2.01
CA LEU A 823 21.13 -30.51 2.27
C LEU A 823 22.27 -31.30 1.57
N ILE A 824 23.22 -30.57 1.00
CA ILE A 824 24.44 -31.11 0.39
C ILE A 824 25.63 -30.55 1.13
N GLY A 825 26.68 -31.42 1.36
CA GLY A 825 27.90 -31.00 2.02
C GLY A 825 27.79 -30.90 3.55
N ALA A 826 26.67 -31.35 4.12
CA ALA A 826 26.53 -31.48 5.57
C ALA A 826 27.37 -32.67 6.05
N ALA A 827 28.66 -32.46 6.29
CA ALA A 827 29.37 -33.36 7.24
C ALA A 827 28.63 -33.22 8.57
N ALA A 828 27.96 -34.28 9.01
CA ALA A 828 27.35 -34.32 10.33
C ALA A 828 28.44 -33.99 11.34
N VAL A 829 28.44 -32.80 11.89
CA VAL A 829 29.15 -32.51 13.13
C VAL A 829 28.36 -33.26 14.17
N ALA A 830 28.79 -34.52 14.41
CA ALA A 830 28.29 -35.36 15.49
C ALA A 830 28.45 -34.58 16.79
N GLY A 831 27.34 -34.07 17.31
CA GLY A 831 27.31 -33.43 18.61
C GLY A 831 27.75 -34.48 19.64
N LYS A 832 28.90 -34.25 20.26
CA LYS A 832 29.10 -34.76 21.59
C LYS A 832 28.18 -33.99 22.53
N GLN A 833 27.29 -34.76 23.16
CA GLN A 833 26.50 -34.30 24.31
C GLN A 833 27.38 -33.77 25.43
#